data_75d2349763a6ac028a18848a7476bc0d
#
_entry.id   75d2349763a6ac028a18848a7476bc0d
#
_cell.length_a   1.000
_cell.length_b   1.000
_cell.length_c   1.000
_cell.angle_alpha   90.00
_cell.angle_beta   90.00
_cell.angle_gamma   90.00
#
_symmetry.space_group_name_H-M   'P 1'
#
loop_
_entity.id
_entity.type
_entity.pdbx_description
1 polymer ?
#
loop_
_entity_poly.entity_id
_entity_poly.type
_entity_poly.pdbx_seq_one_letter_code
_entity_poly.pdbx_strand_id
1 'polypeptide(L)'
;MRKKNRLHLIIYIAAAVMLFSFLFTGCSSTSALKEGEQLFTGLKPIEYSNYEANTYADSVKEEMEFALASAPTGAFMGSSYFRTPFPVRLWIWNAFSPSDDALSRWITKVFGSKPKLMENVNPKLRAQVAEHQLDKLGYFNGKVDYEVLTQSNPKEAKVAYKVNMGHLWRLDSVAYLNFPEHGKQLIDSTMSQAVIRKGSPFNVSNLEQERQRLTRLFRNHGYYFYQNGYASYLADTVNTPGKVNLRLSMVDSIEPEATRQWYIGNININFKKQFMEEMTDSFVRRYLSFRYAGKKMPIRAGVVLRELKLRPRKLYMVDDENTAKAGLQSMGLFSYTNLQFVPRSTQVLDSLGNVQYCDTLDANIDLVFDKPYDFYVEANAKGKTTGRVGPELVVGLTKRNAFRGGEKLDINIHGSHEWQTITGQGGSSSKINSYEFGSDVTLSFPSIITPWNAFRTMAQNERRFRRGHIPRRYYGTPNTTIKASMNILNRAGYFRRHVAGGELTYDWATSYQHRHSFSPLILSYEYMNYTSPKFDSIMNNNVYVATSMADRFIPKMSYTYTYRSAQKYRNPIVWSTTVSEAGNILSLGYLVAGRKWNDKDKTMFKNEYSQFFKLETDFVKYWKLNETSTLVGHLNAGMIWSYGNSSQAPYTEMFYVGGANSIRAFSVRGVGPGEQDYSALSNKYANILRTGDIKFQANLEYRPKIWGDLYGALFLDAGNVWMKDADFSSFEAFKFDKFYKQLAVGTGVGIRYDMGMFVVRVDWGIGLHLPYDTGKSGFYNIPSFKKNQSLHLAVGYPF
;
A
#
# COMPACT_ATOMS: atom_id res chain seq x y z
N MET A 1 -28.67 -5.10 48.86
CA MET A 1 -28.13 -5.27 47.52
C MET A 1 -26.66 -5.77 47.44
N ARG A 2 -25.72 -5.34 48.29
CA ARG A 2 -24.29 -5.78 48.21
C ARG A 2 -24.02 -7.28 48.45
N LYS A 3 -24.85 -8.03 49.21
CA LYS A 3 -24.67 -9.49 49.45
C LYS A 3 -25.05 -10.34 48.23
N LYS A 4 -26.07 -9.96 47.45
CA LYS A 4 -26.52 -10.71 46.26
C LYS A 4 -25.50 -10.67 45.13
N ASN A 5 -24.86 -9.51 44.89
CA ASN A 5 -23.83 -9.39 43.85
C ASN A 5 -22.53 -10.17 44.15
N ARG A 6 -22.17 -10.32 45.46
CA ARG A 6 -21.04 -11.18 45.85
C ARG A 6 -21.31 -12.65 45.62
N LEU A 7 -22.55 -13.11 45.83
CA LEU A 7 -22.93 -14.51 45.56
C LEU A 7 -22.87 -14.84 44.09
N HIS A 8 -23.37 -13.96 43.21
CA HIS A 8 -23.27 -14.14 41.75
C HIS A 8 -21.82 -14.11 41.27
N LEU A 9 -20.99 -13.22 41.81
CA LEU A 9 -19.56 -13.17 41.46
C LEU A 9 -18.85 -14.47 41.88
N ILE A 10 -19.16 -15.00 43.07
CA ILE A 10 -18.61 -16.29 43.54
C ILE A 10 -19.08 -17.45 42.68
N ILE A 11 -20.33 -17.46 42.23
CA ILE A 11 -20.89 -18.48 41.33
C ILE A 11 -20.22 -18.38 39.94
N TYR A 12 -20.00 -17.17 39.42
CA TYR A 12 -19.28 -16.99 38.16
C TYR A 12 -17.81 -17.38 38.26
N ILE A 13 -17.14 -17.05 39.37
CA ILE A 13 -15.76 -17.49 39.64
C ILE A 13 -15.71 -19.00 39.82
N ALA A 14 -16.64 -19.62 40.54
CA ALA A 14 -16.72 -21.06 40.71
C ALA A 14 -17.04 -21.79 39.40
N ALA A 15 -17.94 -21.25 38.57
CA ALA A 15 -18.22 -21.74 37.21
C ALA A 15 -17.00 -21.57 36.28
N ALA A 16 -16.31 -20.46 36.35
CA ALA A 16 -15.09 -20.24 35.57
C ALA A 16 -13.95 -21.17 36.04
N VAL A 17 -13.78 -21.39 37.32
CA VAL A 17 -12.81 -22.35 37.92
C VAL A 17 -13.18 -23.79 37.56
N MET A 18 -14.48 -24.15 37.60
CA MET A 18 -14.95 -25.46 37.13
C MET A 18 -14.69 -25.62 35.61
N LEU A 19 -15.04 -24.65 34.80
CA LEU A 19 -14.74 -24.64 33.37
C LEU A 19 -13.23 -24.75 33.11
N PHE A 20 -12.43 -24.06 33.89
CA PHE A 20 -10.97 -24.09 33.81
C PHE A 20 -10.40 -25.43 34.28
N SER A 21 -10.94 -26.05 35.34
CA SER A 21 -10.53 -27.40 35.75
C SER A 21 -10.96 -28.50 34.79
N PHE A 22 -12.12 -28.40 34.13
CA PHE A 22 -12.49 -29.28 33.03
C PHE A 22 -11.55 -29.18 31.84
N LEU A 23 -11.00 -27.98 31.57
CA LEU A 23 -9.99 -27.79 30.53
C LEU A 23 -8.66 -28.48 30.86
N PHE A 24 -8.31 -28.64 32.13
CA PHE A 24 -7.07 -29.32 32.55
C PHE A 24 -7.14 -30.84 32.56
N THR A 25 -8.29 -31.45 32.76
CA THR A 25 -8.45 -32.91 32.69
C THR A 25 -8.48 -33.43 31.24
N GLY A 26 -8.72 -32.59 30.23
CA GLY A 26 -8.73 -32.91 28.83
C GLY A 26 -7.45 -32.55 28.06
N CYS A 27 -6.36 -32.14 28.74
CA CYS A 27 -5.13 -31.62 28.13
C CYS A 27 -4.26 -32.67 27.42
N SER A 28 -4.83 -33.73 26.80
CA SER A 28 -4.06 -34.67 26.00
C SER A 28 -4.07 -34.25 24.53
N SER A 29 -2.87 -34.11 23.94
CA SER A 29 -2.70 -33.88 22.49
C SER A 29 -2.95 -35.14 21.66
N THR A 30 -2.97 -36.33 22.27
CA THR A 30 -2.93 -37.62 21.57
C THR A 30 -4.03 -38.62 21.99
N SER A 31 -4.98 -38.18 22.85
CA SER A 31 -6.04 -39.09 23.38
C SER A 31 -6.99 -39.64 22.34
N ALA A 32 -7.28 -38.91 21.29
CA ALA A 32 -8.19 -39.32 20.21
C ALA A 32 -7.47 -40.04 19.05
N LEU A 33 -6.17 -40.31 19.15
CA LEU A 33 -5.39 -41.00 18.12
C LEU A 33 -5.58 -42.52 18.24
N LYS A 34 -5.79 -43.16 17.10
CA LYS A 34 -5.87 -44.63 16.98
C LYS A 34 -4.49 -45.26 17.23
N GLU A 35 -4.48 -46.57 17.47
CA GLU A 35 -3.23 -47.33 17.53
C GLU A 35 -2.51 -47.28 16.18
N GLY A 36 -1.20 -46.97 16.22
CA GLY A 36 -0.37 -46.78 15.03
C GLY A 36 -0.36 -45.37 14.43
N GLU A 37 -1.28 -44.48 14.82
CA GLU A 37 -1.26 -43.09 14.37
C GLU A 37 -0.26 -42.23 15.17
N GLN A 38 0.53 -41.42 14.50
CA GLN A 38 1.45 -40.48 15.12
C GLN A 38 1.07 -39.03 14.79
N LEU A 39 0.97 -38.21 15.85
CA LEU A 39 0.74 -36.79 15.73
C LEU A 39 2.04 -36.07 15.23
N PHE A 40 1.93 -35.35 14.16
CA PHE A 40 3.01 -34.47 13.70
C PHE A 40 3.10 -33.23 14.58
N THR A 41 4.26 -33.02 15.22
CA THR A 41 4.49 -31.92 16.16
C THR A 41 5.41 -30.81 15.61
N GLY A 42 5.89 -30.99 14.39
CA GLY A 42 6.70 -29.97 13.67
C GLY A 42 7.98 -30.55 13.05
N LEU A 43 8.74 -29.68 12.43
CA LEU A 43 10.03 -29.97 11.84
C LEU A 43 11.16 -29.70 12.84
N LYS A 44 12.29 -30.36 12.67
CA LYS A 44 13.59 -29.83 13.14
C LYS A 44 14.14 -28.83 12.13
N PRO A 45 15.06 -27.92 12.54
CA PRO A 45 15.77 -27.08 11.59
C PRO A 45 16.38 -27.92 10.47
N ILE A 46 16.23 -27.47 9.22
CA ILE A 46 16.75 -28.18 8.05
C ILE A 46 18.26 -28.03 8.03
N GLU A 47 18.95 -29.15 7.87
CA GLU A 47 20.41 -29.18 7.75
C GLU A 47 20.81 -29.12 6.27
N TYR A 48 21.70 -28.18 5.92
CA TYR A 48 22.20 -28.01 4.56
C TYR A 48 23.68 -28.36 4.49
N SER A 49 24.07 -29.10 3.45
CA SER A 49 25.46 -29.50 3.20
C SER A 49 25.84 -29.35 1.72
N ASN A 50 27.15 -29.35 1.46
CA ASN A 50 27.78 -29.34 0.13
C ASN A 50 27.27 -28.22 -0.80
N TYR A 51 27.34 -26.96 -0.36
CA TYR A 51 26.97 -25.79 -1.17
C TYR A 51 28.00 -24.66 -1.00
N GLU A 52 28.13 -23.83 -2.02
CA GLU A 52 28.85 -22.56 -1.95
C GLU A 52 27.98 -21.47 -1.30
N ALA A 53 28.47 -20.86 -0.22
CA ALA A 53 27.78 -19.79 0.45
C ALA A 53 27.73 -18.51 -0.43
N ASN A 54 26.59 -18.23 -1.02
CA ASN A 54 26.35 -17.04 -1.83
C ASN A 54 24.85 -16.68 -1.81
N THR A 55 24.50 -15.52 -2.30
CA THR A 55 23.10 -15.02 -2.30
C THR A 55 22.13 -15.93 -3.07
N TYR A 56 22.59 -16.63 -4.11
CA TYR A 56 21.78 -17.57 -4.84
C TYR A 56 21.47 -18.81 -4.02
N ALA A 57 22.47 -19.37 -3.34
CA ALA A 57 22.28 -20.51 -2.44
C ALA A 57 21.32 -20.17 -1.28
N ASP A 58 21.37 -18.94 -0.76
CA ASP A 58 20.45 -18.50 0.27
C ASP A 58 19.01 -18.42 -0.25
N SER A 59 18.79 -17.95 -1.48
CA SER A 59 17.46 -17.99 -2.09
C SER A 59 16.96 -19.42 -2.34
N VAL A 60 17.85 -20.33 -2.72
CA VAL A 60 17.50 -21.74 -2.90
C VAL A 60 17.11 -22.39 -1.57
N LYS A 61 17.81 -22.05 -0.47
CA LYS A 61 17.40 -22.54 0.87
C LYS A 61 16.01 -22.05 1.26
N GLU A 62 15.66 -20.80 0.98
CA GLU A 62 14.29 -20.30 1.22
C GLU A 62 13.24 -21.11 0.42
N GLU A 63 13.53 -21.44 -0.84
CA GLU A 63 12.65 -22.29 -1.65
C GLU A 63 12.56 -23.72 -1.10
N MET A 64 13.66 -24.28 -0.60
CA MET A 64 13.68 -25.59 0.07
C MET A 64 12.88 -25.57 1.37
N GLU A 65 13.05 -24.53 2.19
CA GLU A 65 12.24 -24.34 3.40
C GLU A 65 10.75 -24.28 3.07
N PHE A 66 10.38 -23.59 2.00
CA PHE A 66 8.99 -23.52 1.56
C PHE A 66 8.45 -24.88 1.06
N ALA A 67 9.23 -25.61 0.25
CA ALA A 67 8.87 -26.92 -0.27
C ALA A 67 8.68 -27.97 0.84
N LEU A 68 9.55 -27.92 1.85
CA LEU A 68 9.55 -28.85 2.98
C LEU A 68 8.63 -28.40 4.13
N ALA A 69 8.16 -27.15 4.10
CA ALA A 69 7.32 -26.57 5.15
C ALA A 69 6.06 -27.41 5.44
N SER A 70 5.83 -27.66 6.71
CA SER A 70 4.63 -28.34 7.18
C SER A 70 4.31 -27.88 8.61
N ALA A 71 3.30 -27.01 8.74
CA ALA A 71 2.89 -26.54 10.04
C ALA A 71 2.11 -27.63 10.80
N PRO A 72 2.44 -27.94 12.08
CA PRO A 72 1.70 -28.86 12.92
C PRO A 72 0.37 -28.29 13.38
N THR A 73 -0.54 -29.14 13.87
CA THR A 73 -1.75 -28.65 14.54
C THR A 73 -1.38 -27.89 15.81
N GLY A 74 -1.85 -26.66 15.93
CA GLY A 74 -1.48 -25.75 17.01
C GLY A 74 -0.14 -25.06 16.78
N ALA A 75 0.32 -24.95 15.51
CA ALA A 75 1.51 -24.19 15.15
C ALA A 75 1.43 -22.74 15.67
N PHE A 76 2.50 -22.29 16.28
CA PHE A 76 2.59 -20.90 16.71
C PHE A 76 2.79 -20.00 15.49
N MET A 77 1.83 -19.15 15.18
CA MET A 77 1.82 -18.26 13.99
C MET A 77 2.10 -18.99 12.66
N GLY A 78 1.63 -20.22 12.50
CA GLY A 78 1.84 -20.99 11.25
C GLY A 78 3.22 -21.62 11.09
N SER A 79 4.10 -21.53 12.07
CA SER A 79 5.46 -22.07 12.02
C SER A 79 5.47 -23.59 11.80
N SER A 80 6.35 -24.05 10.91
CA SER A 80 6.63 -25.50 10.76
C SER A 80 7.48 -26.06 11.90
N TYR A 81 8.17 -25.23 12.66
CA TYR A 81 9.15 -25.61 13.68
C TYR A 81 8.61 -25.53 15.11
N PHE A 82 7.69 -24.61 15.36
CA PHE A 82 7.21 -24.31 16.70
C PHE A 82 5.70 -24.51 16.83
N ARG A 83 5.33 -25.22 17.88
CA ARG A 83 3.95 -25.43 18.31
C ARG A 83 3.68 -24.63 19.57
N THR A 84 2.46 -24.11 19.73
CA THR A 84 2.06 -23.45 20.96
C THR A 84 2.14 -24.42 22.15
N PRO A 85 2.61 -23.99 23.33
CA PRO A 85 2.63 -24.85 24.53
C PRO A 85 1.24 -25.37 24.91
N PHE A 86 0.20 -24.58 24.60
CA PHE A 86 -1.20 -24.88 24.89
C PHE A 86 -2.03 -24.93 23.60
N PRO A 87 -2.04 -26.04 22.86
CA PRO A 87 -2.81 -26.17 21.61
C PRO A 87 -4.31 -26.41 21.90
N VAL A 88 -4.98 -25.42 22.47
CA VAL A 88 -6.37 -25.49 22.95
C VAL A 88 -7.34 -26.05 21.91
N ARG A 89 -7.19 -25.64 20.66
CA ARG A 89 -8.05 -26.12 19.56
C ARG A 89 -7.91 -27.63 19.30
N LEU A 90 -6.69 -28.17 19.48
CA LEU A 90 -6.45 -29.61 19.37
C LEU A 90 -7.02 -30.37 20.58
N TRP A 91 -6.88 -29.82 21.79
CA TRP A 91 -7.46 -30.39 22.99
C TRP A 91 -8.98 -30.41 22.92
N ILE A 92 -9.62 -29.36 22.43
CA ILE A 92 -11.06 -29.34 22.16
C ILE A 92 -11.44 -30.45 21.17
N TRP A 93 -10.69 -30.60 20.08
CA TRP A 93 -10.92 -31.70 19.13
C TRP A 93 -10.84 -33.04 19.82
N ASN A 94 -9.78 -33.32 20.54
CA ASN A 94 -9.55 -34.61 21.21
C ASN A 94 -10.61 -34.90 22.29
N ALA A 95 -11.11 -33.88 22.98
CA ALA A 95 -12.14 -34.05 24.01
C ALA A 95 -13.53 -34.32 23.45
N PHE A 96 -13.89 -33.71 22.32
CA PHE A 96 -15.26 -33.76 21.80
C PHE A 96 -15.42 -34.62 20.54
N SER A 97 -14.33 -34.97 19.82
CA SER A 97 -14.43 -35.79 18.61
C SER A 97 -14.88 -37.26 18.85
N PRO A 98 -14.66 -37.90 20.02
CA PRO A 98 -15.19 -39.23 20.26
C PRO A 98 -16.70 -39.30 20.43
N SER A 99 -17.36 -38.16 20.74
CA SER A 99 -18.81 -38.08 20.95
C SER A 99 -19.51 -37.67 19.65
N ASP A 100 -20.57 -38.36 19.28
CA ASP A 100 -21.31 -38.14 18.01
C ASP A 100 -22.63 -37.36 18.20
N ASP A 101 -22.78 -36.66 19.31
CA ASP A 101 -23.94 -35.79 19.55
C ASP A 101 -23.80 -34.46 18.79
N ALA A 102 -24.93 -33.79 18.54
CA ALA A 102 -25.01 -32.57 17.75
C ALA A 102 -24.17 -31.41 18.33
N LEU A 103 -24.09 -31.31 19.66
CA LEU A 103 -23.35 -30.30 20.36
C LEU A 103 -21.84 -30.50 20.22
N SER A 104 -21.37 -31.72 20.41
CA SER A 104 -19.95 -32.10 20.28
C SER A 104 -19.45 -31.87 18.83
N ARG A 105 -20.27 -32.25 17.83
CA ARG A 105 -19.99 -31.97 16.42
C ARG A 105 -19.91 -30.49 16.14
N TRP A 106 -20.80 -29.70 16.72
CA TRP A 106 -20.74 -28.22 16.56
C TRP A 106 -19.49 -27.62 17.22
N ILE A 107 -19.18 -28.01 18.46
CA ILE A 107 -17.97 -27.55 19.18
C ILE A 107 -16.70 -27.93 18.42
N THR A 108 -16.56 -29.17 17.96
CA THR A 108 -15.39 -29.61 17.18
C THR A 108 -15.25 -28.85 15.86
N LYS A 109 -16.37 -28.56 15.18
CA LYS A 109 -16.38 -27.84 13.91
C LYS A 109 -15.98 -26.35 14.09
N VAL A 110 -16.45 -25.68 15.14
CA VAL A 110 -16.25 -24.24 15.35
C VAL A 110 -14.95 -23.95 16.08
N PHE A 111 -14.65 -24.70 17.13
CA PHE A 111 -13.54 -24.42 18.04
C PHE A 111 -12.42 -25.47 17.96
N GLY A 112 -12.68 -26.66 17.44
CA GLY A 112 -11.69 -27.73 17.32
C GLY A 112 -10.75 -27.54 16.11
N SER A 113 -9.63 -28.25 16.14
CA SER A 113 -8.73 -28.43 15.00
C SER A 113 -8.26 -29.88 14.94
N LYS A 114 -8.52 -30.53 13.81
CA LYS A 114 -8.15 -31.96 13.59
C LYS A 114 -6.63 -32.14 13.73
N PRO A 115 -6.18 -33.21 14.39
CA PRO A 115 -4.77 -33.55 14.48
C PRO A 115 -4.18 -33.80 13.09
N LYS A 116 -3.01 -33.20 12.83
CA LYS A 116 -2.24 -33.48 11.62
C LYS A 116 -1.37 -34.72 11.88
N LEU A 117 -1.71 -35.80 11.23
CA LEU A 117 -0.98 -37.06 11.37
C LEU A 117 0.29 -37.08 10.53
N MET A 118 1.29 -37.85 10.91
CA MET A 118 2.53 -38.06 10.18
C MET A 118 2.28 -38.55 8.76
N GLU A 119 1.31 -39.44 8.59
CA GLU A 119 0.88 -39.91 7.28
C GLU A 119 0.43 -38.80 6.34
N ASN A 120 -0.29 -37.79 6.86
CA ASN A 120 -0.76 -36.66 6.08
C ASN A 120 0.37 -35.66 5.73
N VAL A 121 1.49 -35.69 6.43
CA VAL A 121 2.69 -34.89 6.11
C VAL A 121 3.43 -35.49 4.92
N ASN A 122 3.45 -36.81 4.81
CA ASN A 122 4.15 -37.58 3.79
C ASN A 122 5.60 -37.08 3.55
N PRO A 123 6.52 -37.26 4.51
CA PRO A 123 7.86 -36.71 4.41
C PRO A 123 8.62 -37.18 3.18
N LYS A 124 8.39 -38.44 2.73
CA LYS A 124 9.00 -39.01 1.53
C LYS A 124 8.64 -38.21 0.27
N LEU A 125 7.36 -37.94 0.07
CA LEU A 125 6.90 -37.15 -1.09
C LEU A 125 7.48 -35.75 -1.07
N ARG A 126 7.52 -35.12 0.11
CA ARG A 126 8.09 -33.76 0.26
C ARG A 126 9.57 -33.73 -0.06
N ALA A 127 10.34 -34.71 0.38
CA ALA A 127 11.74 -34.84 0.05
C ALA A 127 11.94 -34.98 -1.48
N GLN A 128 11.15 -35.83 -2.14
CA GLN A 128 11.19 -35.99 -3.60
C GLN A 128 10.85 -34.69 -4.35
N VAL A 129 9.81 -33.96 -3.89
CA VAL A 129 9.45 -32.67 -4.47
C VAL A 129 10.59 -31.66 -4.31
N ALA A 130 11.23 -31.66 -3.14
CA ALA A 130 12.40 -30.77 -2.89
C ALA A 130 13.61 -31.13 -3.76
N GLU A 131 13.90 -32.43 -3.99
CA GLU A 131 14.93 -32.87 -4.94
C GLU A 131 14.65 -32.37 -6.37
N HIS A 132 13.42 -32.54 -6.86
CA HIS A 132 13.04 -32.00 -8.18
C HIS A 132 13.14 -30.48 -8.24
N GLN A 133 12.95 -29.80 -7.10
CA GLN A 133 13.14 -28.35 -7.07
C GLN A 133 14.62 -27.97 -7.14
N LEU A 134 15.50 -28.73 -6.48
CA LEU A 134 16.96 -28.56 -6.61
C LEU A 134 17.41 -28.72 -8.06
N ASP A 135 16.93 -29.75 -8.78
CA ASP A 135 17.23 -29.95 -10.20
C ASP A 135 16.85 -28.70 -11.04
N LYS A 136 15.67 -28.16 -10.82
CA LYS A 136 15.20 -26.95 -11.53
C LYS A 136 16.04 -25.73 -11.23
N LEU A 137 16.71 -25.70 -10.09
CA LEU A 137 17.56 -24.62 -9.64
C LEU A 137 19.04 -24.82 -9.96
N GLY A 138 19.37 -25.88 -10.72
CA GLY A 138 20.72 -26.15 -11.19
C GLY A 138 21.59 -27.01 -10.25
N TYR A 139 21.00 -27.64 -9.27
CA TYR A 139 21.66 -28.59 -8.37
C TYR A 139 21.27 -30.02 -8.74
N PHE A 140 21.67 -30.49 -9.94
CA PHE A 140 21.25 -31.77 -10.52
C PHE A 140 21.65 -33.03 -9.70
N ASN A 141 22.62 -32.92 -8.80
CA ASN A 141 23.03 -33.98 -7.91
C ASN A 141 22.56 -33.76 -6.46
N GLY A 142 21.58 -32.84 -6.29
CA GLY A 142 20.98 -32.54 -4.98
C GLY A 142 20.18 -33.70 -4.45
N LYS A 143 20.29 -34.00 -3.14
CA LYS A 143 19.53 -35.06 -2.46
C LYS A 143 18.91 -34.53 -1.19
N VAL A 144 17.72 -35.02 -0.89
CA VAL A 144 16.99 -34.63 0.31
C VAL A 144 16.59 -35.87 1.07
N ASP A 145 17.30 -36.14 2.17
CA ASP A 145 17.00 -37.21 3.10
C ASP A 145 16.03 -36.72 4.19
N TYR A 146 15.23 -37.64 4.72
CA TYR A 146 14.34 -37.38 5.83
C TYR A 146 14.42 -38.45 6.90
N GLU A 147 14.18 -38.04 8.14
CA GLU A 147 14.12 -38.93 9.29
C GLU A 147 12.91 -38.59 10.15
N VAL A 148 12.12 -39.58 10.53
CA VAL A 148 11.01 -39.41 11.45
C VAL A 148 11.48 -39.70 12.86
N LEU A 149 11.46 -38.69 13.70
CA LEU A 149 11.98 -38.72 15.07
C LEU A 149 10.83 -38.82 16.06
N THR A 150 10.62 -40.02 16.62
CA THR A 150 9.65 -40.23 17.69
C THR A 150 10.09 -39.44 18.94
N GLN A 151 9.16 -38.79 19.62
CA GLN A 151 9.44 -38.00 20.83
C GLN A 151 9.28 -38.89 22.10
N SER A 152 9.40 -38.27 23.27
CA SER A 152 9.18 -38.95 24.55
C SER A 152 7.83 -39.60 24.64
N ASN A 153 6.80 -39.04 23.99
CA ASN A 153 5.53 -39.69 23.76
C ASN A 153 5.57 -40.45 22.41
N PRO A 154 5.43 -41.80 22.41
CA PRO A 154 5.49 -42.60 21.18
C PRO A 154 4.47 -42.23 20.11
N LYS A 155 3.35 -41.59 20.51
CA LYS A 155 2.32 -41.10 19.63
C LYS A 155 2.64 -39.70 19.04
N GLU A 156 3.80 -39.11 19.34
CA GLU A 156 4.24 -37.80 18.81
C GLU A 156 5.56 -37.96 18.06
N ALA A 157 5.65 -37.34 16.87
CA ALA A 157 6.86 -37.36 16.09
C ALA A 157 7.14 -36.04 15.39
N LYS A 158 8.42 -35.79 15.15
CA LYS A 158 8.95 -34.70 14.32
C LYS A 158 9.61 -35.24 13.07
N VAL A 159 9.74 -34.37 12.05
CA VAL A 159 10.51 -34.71 10.87
C VAL A 159 11.79 -33.87 10.85
N ALA A 160 12.93 -34.52 10.61
CA ALA A 160 14.19 -33.88 10.29
C ALA A 160 14.48 -34.09 8.80
N TYR A 161 14.86 -32.99 8.12
CA TYR A 161 15.33 -33.05 6.72
C TYR A 161 16.80 -32.70 6.65
N LYS A 162 17.52 -33.43 5.79
CA LYS A 162 18.93 -33.14 5.46
C LYS A 162 19.01 -32.92 3.95
N VAL A 163 19.36 -31.69 3.58
CA VAL A 163 19.47 -31.26 2.18
C VAL A 163 20.95 -31.22 1.79
N ASN A 164 21.36 -32.13 0.99
CA ASN A 164 22.66 -32.10 0.33
C ASN A 164 22.50 -31.42 -1.04
N MET A 165 22.93 -30.16 -1.17
CA MET A 165 22.67 -29.38 -2.39
C MET A 165 23.57 -29.84 -3.54
N GLY A 166 24.83 -30.25 -3.28
CA GLY A 166 25.76 -30.64 -4.33
C GLY A 166 26.33 -29.47 -5.11
N HIS A 167 26.88 -29.77 -6.31
CA HIS A 167 27.51 -28.76 -7.17
C HIS A 167 26.45 -27.95 -7.93
N LEU A 168 26.65 -26.62 -7.96
CA LEU A 168 25.78 -25.71 -8.74
C LEU A 168 26.25 -25.68 -10.19
N TRP A 169 25.39 -26.10 -11.11
CA TRP A 169 25.63 -26.01 -12.54
C TRP A 169 25.37 -24.60 -13.08
N ARG A 170 26.33 -24.12 -13.88
CA ARG A 170 26.30 -22.78 -14.48
C ARG A 170 26.29 -22.85 -16.00
N LEU A 171 25.75 -21.84 -16.65
CA LEU A 171 25.75 -21.71 -18.10
C LEU A 171 27.18 -21.39 -18.60
N ASP A 172 27.71 -22.19 -19.46
CA ASP A 172 29.03 -21.94 -20.12
C ASP A 172 28.86 -21.15 -21.40
N SER A 173 27.81 -21.48 -22.20
CA SER A 173 27.46 -20.75 -23.42
C SER A 173 25.95 -20.69 -23.59
N VAL A 174 25.48 -19.61 -24.25
CA VAL A 174 24.08 -19.44 -24.66
C VAL A 174 24.07 -19.02 -26.13
N ALA A 175 23.40 -19.79 -26.98
CA ALA A 175 23.28 -19.51 -28.41
C ALA A 175 21.80 -19.43 -28.82
N TYR A 176 21.48 -18.49 -29.72
CA TYR A 176 20.14 -18.33 -30.31
C TYR A 176 20.20 -18.76 -31.78
N LEU A 177 19.45 -19.81 -32.14
CA LEU A 177 19.55 -20.49 -33.42
C LEU A 177 18.22 -20.51 -34.18
N ASN A 178 18.28 -20.60 -35.49
CA ASN A 178 17.10 -20.78 -36.39
C ASN A 178 16.04 -19.67 -36.30
N PHE A 179 16.42 -18.48 -35.83
CA PHE A 179 15.52 -17.32 -35.87
C PHE A 179 15.60 -16.66 -37.27
N PRO A 180 14.48 -16.15 -37.85
CA PRO A 180 14.50 -15.32 -39.05
C PRO A 180 15.45 -14.13 -38.90
N GLU A 181 16.03 -13.66 -39.97
CA GLU A 181 17.05 -12.61 -39.96
C GLU A 181 16.65 -11.37 -39.15
N HIS A 182 15.44 -10.84 -39.41
CA HIS A 182 14.91 -9.70 -38.65
C HIS A 182 14.72 -10.05 -37.16
N GLY A 183 14.29 -11.27 -36.84
CA GLY A 183 14.17 -11.73 -35.46
C GLY A 183 15.52 -11.83 -34.76
N LYS A 184 16.56 -12.29 -35.42
CA LYS A 184 17.91 -12.36 -34.94
C LYS A 184 18.48 -10.96 -34.62
N GLN A 185 18.27 -9.99 -35.54
CA GLN A 185 18.65 -8.59 -35.31
C GLN A 185 17.97 -7.99 -34.08
N LEU A 186 16.67 -8.31 -33.82
CA LEU A 186 15.96 -7.90 -32.63
C LEU A 186 16.55 -8.52 -31.36
N ILE A 187 16.86 -9.80 -31.38
CA ILE A 187 17.52 -10.50 -30.26
C ILE A 187 18.87 -9.86 -29.95
N ASP A 188 19.72 -9.70 -30.97
CA ASP A 188 21.08 -9.16 -30.83
C ASP A 188 21.05 -7.72 -30.27
N SER A 189 20.13 -6.87 -30.75
CA SER A 189 19.96 -5.51 -30.26
C SER A 189 19.52 -5.42 -28.80
N THR A 190 18.91 -6.49 -28.25
CA THR A 190 18.40 -6.56 -26.88
C THR A 190 19.15 -7.53 -25.97
N MET A 191 20.31 -8.03 -26.38
CA MET A 191 21.13 -8.98 -25.62
C MET A 191 21.51 -8.46 -24.20
N SER A 192 21.67 -7.14 -24.04
CA SER A 192 21.89 -6.52 -22.74
C SER A 192 20.73 -6.75 -21.74
N GLN A 193 19.55 -7.08 -22.21
CA GLN A 193 18.35 -7.36 -21.41
C GLN A 193 18.12 -8.87 -21.21
N ALA A 194 18.95 -9.75 -21.79
CA ALA A 194 18.83 -11.20 -21.66
C ALA A 194 18.89 -11.63 -20.19
N VAL A 195 17.96 -12.49 -19.79
CA VAL A 195 17.87 -13.03 -18.44
C VAL A 195 18.94 -14.09 -18.20
N ILE A 196 19.26 -14.87 -19.26
CA ILE A 196 20.24 -15.95 -19.24
C ILE A 196 21.55 -15.47 -19.88
N ARG A 197 22.68 -15.70 -19.19
CA ARG A 197 24.02 -15.27 -19.65
C ARG A 197 25.07 -16.30 -19.26
N LYS A 198 26.20 -16.29 -19.95
CA LYS A 198 27.38 -17.06 -19.55
C LYS A 198 27.73 -16.80 -18.08
N GLY A 199 27.95 -17.85 -17.31
CA GLY A 199 28.28 -17.82 -15.88
C GLY A 199 27.07 -17.75 -14.93
N SER A 200 25.85 -17.47 -15.44
CA SER A 200 24.64 -17.51 -14.61
C SER A 200 24.36 -18.95 -14.15
N PRO A 201 23.77 -19.12 -12.93
CA PRO A 201 23.25 -20.41 -12.52
C PRO A 201 22.23 -20.96 -13.53
N PHE A 202 22.25 -22.27 -13.77
CA PHE A 202 21.13 -22.90 -14.46
C PHE A 202 19.87 -22.79 -13.60
N ASN A 203 18.82 -22.25 -14.17
CA ASN A 203 17.55 -22.07 -13.46
C ASN A 203 16.40 -22.11 -14.46
N VAL A 204 15.52 -23.08 -14.32
CA VAL A 204 14.40 -23.28 -15.24
C VAL A 204 13.47 -22.06 -15.28
N SER A 205 13.28 -21.36 -14.15
CA SER A 205 12.50 -20.12 -14.12
C SER A 205 13.13 -19.03 -14.99
N ASN A 206 14.46 -18.88 -14.98
CA ASN A 206 15.15 -17.92 -15.81
C ASN A 206 15.06 -18.28 -17.31
N LEU A 207 15.09 -19.58 -17.63
CA LEU A 207 14.87 -20.05 -19.00
C LEU A 207 13.47 -19.66 -19.50
N GLU A 208 12.46 -19.88 -18.66
CA GLU A 208 11.10 -19.51 -19.01
C GLU A 208 10.91 -17.97 -19.10
N GLN A 209 11.52 -17.21 -18.22
CA GLN A 209 11.53 -15.75 -18.31
C GLN A 209 12.20 -15.24 -19.60
N GLU A 210 13.28 -15.88 -20.05
CA GLU A 210 13.90 -15.52 -21.32
C GLU A 210 12.98 -15.82 -22.53
N ARG A 211 12.29 -16.96 -22.53
CA ARG A 211 11.29 -17.25 -23.58
C ARG A 211 10.17 -16.22 -23.56
N GLN A 212 9.69 -15.84 -22.39
CA GLN A 212 8.67 -14.78 -22.23
C GLN A 212 9.20 -13.42 -22.70
N ARG A 213 10.48 -13.10 -22.41
CA ARG A 213 11.14 -11.88 -22.92
C ARG A 213 11.15 -11.86 -24.44
N LEU A 214 11.54 -12.96 -25.07
CA LEU A 214 11.54 -13.07 -26.53
C LEU A 214 10.12 -12.98 -27.11
N THR A 215 9.16 -13.65 -26.50
CA THR A 215 7.76 -13.56 -26.90
C THR A 215 7.26 -12.12 -26.86
N ARG A 216 7.54 -11.40 -25.77
CA ARG A 216 7.20 -9.97 -25.66
C ARG A 216 7.96 -9.12 -26.67
N LEU A 217 9.24 -9.40 -26.90
CA LEU A 217 10.06 -8.70 -27.89
C LEU A 217 9.46 -8.83 -29.30
N PHE A 218 9.17 -10.04 -29.75
CA PHE A 218 8.57 -10.30 -31.06
C PHE A 218 7.16 -9.67 -31.15
N ARG A 219 6.32 -9.88 -30.16
CA ARG A 219 4.96 -9.30 -30.16
C ARG A 219 4.95 -7.78 -30.10
N ASN A 220 5.96 -7.14 -29.56
CA ASN A 220 6.14 -5.68 -29.62
C ASN A 220 6.64 -5.18 -30.98
N HIS A 221 7.10 -6.09 -31.85
CA HIS A 221 7.52 -5.78 -33.22
C HIS A 221 6.59 -6.36 -34.26
N GLY A 222 5.30 -6.54 -33.92
CA GLY A 222 4.26 -6.88 -34.87
C GLY A 222 3.94 -8.36 -35.01
N TYR A 223 4.72 -9.26 -34.44
CA TYR A 223 4.50 -10.71 -34.55
C TYR A 223 3.37 -11.18 -33.61
N TYR A 224 2.14 -10.85 -33.98
CA TYR A 224 0.95 -11.08 -33.14
C TYR A 224 0.77 -12.54 -32.74
N PHE A 225 0.94 -13.48 -33.67
CA PHE A 225 0.75 -14.92 -33.43
C PHE A 225 1.95 -15.61 -32.82
N TYR A 226 3.07 -14.89 -32.57
CA TYR A 226 4.23 -15.50 -31.96
C TYR A 226 3.91 -15.93 -30.52
N GLN A 227 4.19 -17.21 -30.19
CA GLN A 227 3.90 -17.83 -28.91
C GLN A 227 5.16 -18.31 -28.21
N ASN A 228 5.09 -18.44 -26.88
CA ASN A 228 6.19 -18.90 -26.05
C ASN A 228 6.72 -20.29 -26.43
N GLY A 229 5.85 -21.17 -26.94
CA GLY A 229 6.18 -22.52 -27.40
C GLY A 229 7.01 -22.59 -28.67
N TYR A 230 7.15 -21.50 -29.43
CA TYR A 230 7.92 -21.48 -30.68
C TYR A 230 9.43 -21.40 -30.50
N ALA A 231 9.92 -21.26 -29.31
CA ALA A 231 11.31 -21.36 -28.96
C ALA A 231 11.52 -22.48 -27.92
N SER A 232 12.44 -23.40 -28.19
CA SER A 232 12.77 -24.53 -27.31
C SER A 232 14.24 -24.55 -26.95
N TYR A 233 14.55 -25.10 -25.78
CA TYR A 233 15.91 -25.24 -25.29
C TYR A 233 16.48 -26.63 -25.58
N LEU A 234 17.72 -26.64 -26.01
CA LEU A 234 18.58 -27.81 -26.03
C LEU A 234 19.74 -27.54 -25.07
N ALA A 235 19.89 -28.38 -24.06
CA ALA A 235 20.94 -28.29 -23.06
C ALA A 235 21.94 -29.44 -23.23
N ASP A 236 23.22 -29.10 -23.41
CA ASP A 236 24.30 -30.06 -23.43
C ASP A 236 25.02 -29.99 -22.08
N THR A 237 24.99 -31.09 -21.37
CA THR A 237 25.60 -31.28 -20.04
C THR A 237 26.76 -32.24 -20.07
N VAL A 238 27.09 -32.79 -21.26
CA VAL A 238 28.13 -33.86 -21.42
C VAL A 238 29.49 -33.30 -21.76
N ASN A 239 29.53 -32.35 -22.71
CA ASN A 239 30.81 -31.84 -23.23
C ASN A 239 31.62 -31.01 -22.22
N THR A 240 31.00 -30.44 -21.22
CA THR A 240 31.66 -29.64 -20.20
C THR A 240 31.14 -30.06 -18.82
N PRO A 241 31.86 -30.92 -18.07
CA PRO A 241 31.45 -31.40 -16.77
C PRO A 241 31.17 -30.24 -15.79
N GLY A 242 30.01 -30.26 -15.11
CA GLY A 242 29.62 -29.24 -14.14
C GLY A 242 29.09 -27.92 -14.74
N LYS A 243 28.98 -27.84 -16.08
CA LYS A 243 28.45 -26.67 -16.79
C LYS A 243 27.46 -27.10 -17.87
N VAL A 244 26.64 -26.13 -18.31
CA VAL A 244 25.58 -26.33 -19.31
C VAL A 244 25.85 -25.45 -20.53
N ASN A 245 25.97 -26.06 -21.72
CA ASN A 245 25.90 -25.34 -22.98
C ASN A 245 24.46 -25.29 -23.47
N LEU A 246 23.89 -24.10 -23.56
CA LEU A 246 22.48 -23.88 -23.81
C LEU A 246 22.26 -23.35 -25.23
N ARG A 247 21.37 -23.97 -26.00
CA ARG A 247 20.93 -23.52 -27.32
C ARG A 247 19.43 -23.25 -27.27
N LEU A 248 19.02 -22.02 -27.51
CA LEU A 248 17.63 -21.66 -27.71
C LEU A 248 17.36 -21.61 -29.21
N SER A 249 16.60 -22.57 -29.70
CA SER A 249 16.27 -22.70 -31.14
C SER A 249 14.81 -22.44 -31.38
N MET A 250 14.52 -21.76 -32.47
CA MET A 250 13.15 -21.66 -32.98
C MET A 250 12.75 -23.03 -33.56
N VAL A 251 11.51 -23.44 -33.36
CA VAL A 251 10.97 -24.71 -33.83
C VAL A 251 10.80 -24.68 -35.34
N ASP A 252 11.09 -25.77 -36.03
CA ASP A 252 11.07 -25.81 -37.51
C ASP A 252 9.67 -25.70 -38.15
N SER A 253 8.63 -26.17 -37.44
CA SER A 253 7.23 -26.12 -37.89
C SER A 253 6.47 -25.00 -37.22
N ILE A 254 6.55 -23.78 -37.81
CA ILE A 254 5.79 -22.63 -37.35
C ILE A 254 4.85 -22.16 -38.43
N GLU A 255 3.62 -21.83 -38.06
CA GLU A 255 2.65 -21.28 -38.99
C GLU A 255 3.17 -20.00 -39.66
N PRO A 256 3.01 -19.83 -40.96
CA PRO A 256 3.48 -18.64 -41.68
C PRO A 256 2.96 -17.32 -41.10
N GLU A 257 1.79 -17.35 -40.47
CA GLU A 257 1.17 -16.18 -39.81
C GLU A 257 1.97 -15.71 -38.59
N ALA A 258 2.65 -16.60 -37.87
CA ALA A 258 3.46 -16.26 -36.73
C ALA A 258 4.82 -15.62 -37.09
N THR A 259 5.25 -15.76 -38.34
CA THR A 259 6.51 -15.19 -38.82
C THR A 259 6.34 -13.84 -39.54
N ARG A 260 5.10 -13.35 -39.66
CA ARG A 260 4.75 -12.10 -40.30
C ARG A 260 4.43 -10.99 -39.30
N GLN A 261 4.65 -9.76 -39.73
CA GLN A 261 4.32 -8.57 -38.95
C GLN A 261 2.88 -8.12 -39.26
N TRP A 262 2.12 -7.85 -38.20
CA TRP A 262 0.70 -7.49 -38.28
C TRP A 262 0.48 -6.03 -37.94
N TYR A 263 -0.47 -5.38 -38.59
CA TYR A 263 -0.85 -3.99 -38.47
C TYR A 263 -2.29 -3.87 -37.94
N ILE A 264 -2.57 -2.85 -37.14
CA ILE A 264 -3.92 -2.58 -36.64
C ILE A 264 -4.81 -2.04 -37.75
N GLY A 265 -5.94 -2.70 -38.00
CA GLY A 265 -6.98 -2.30 -38.93
C GLY A 265 -8.06 -1.41 -38.32
N ASN A 266 -9.32 -1.85 -38.40
CA ASN A 266 -10.46 -1.17 -37.79
C ASN A 266 -10.50 -1.43 -36.28
N ILE A 267 -10.99 -0.44 -35.50
CA ILE A 267 -11.23 -0.59 -34.10
C ILE A 267 -12.73 -0.50 -33.85
N ASN A 268 -13.32 -1.61 -33.49
CA ASN A 268 -14.76 -1.77 -33.21
C ASN A 268 -14.99 -1.80 -31.72
N ILE A 269 -15.79 -0.90 -31.19
CA ILE A 269 -16.06 -0.78 -29.75
C ILE A 269 -17.54 -0.99 -29.52
N ASN A 270 -17.89 -2.02 -28.77
CA ASN A 270 -19.24 -2.40 -28.41
C ASN A 270 -19.52 -2.03 -26.95
N PHE A 271 -20.51 -1.17 -26.75
CA PHE A 271 -20.96 -0.79 -25.41
C PHE A 271 -22.21 -1.55 -25.01
N LYS A 272 -22.09 -2.41 -24.02
CA LYS A 272 -23.17 -3.28 -23.53
C LYS A 272 -23.50 -2.97 -22.07
N LYS A 273 -24.76 -3.04 -21.68
CA LYS A 273 -25.21 -3.04 -20.29
C LYS A 273 -25.25 -4.45 -19.73
N GLN A 274 -25.53 -5.43 -20.59
CA GLN A 274 -25.51 -6.86 -20.28
C GLN A 274 -24.80 -7.63 -21.41
N PHE A 275 -24.27 -8.81 -21.12
CA PHE A 275 -23.48 -9.60 -22.08
C PHE A 275 -24.25 -9.91 -23.39
N MET A 276 -25.52 -10.18 -23.30
CA MET A 276 -26.38 -10.59 -24.44
C MET A 276 -27.23 -9.43 -25.00
N GLU A 277 -26.87 -8.18 -24.72
CA GLU A 277 -27.59 -7.03 -25.20
C GLU A 277 -27.39 -6.82 -26.71
N GLU A 278 -28.50 -6.71 -27.47
CA GLU A 278 -28.45 -6.40 -28.91
C GLU A 278 -28.09 -4.94 -29.14
N MET A 279 -27.21 -4.71 -30.11
CA MET A 279 -26.79 -3.39 -30.54
C MET A 279 -27.78 -2.83 -31.56
N THR A 280 -28.54 -1.81 -31.15
CA THR A 280 -29.58 -1.21 -32.00
C THR A 280 -29.12 0.00 -32.78
N ASP A 281 -27.98 0.59 -32.41
CA ASP A 281 -27.47 1.79 -33.06
C ASP A 281 -25.94 1.75 -33.18
N SER A 282 -25.39 2.50 -34.14
CA SER A 282 -23.97 2.56 -34.37
C SER A 282 -23.52 3.94 -34.83
N PHE A 283 -22.31 4.27 -34.48
CA PHE A 283 -21.61 5.45 -34.95
C PHE A 283 -20.29 5.03 -35.59
N VAL A 284 -20.19 5.18 -36.90
CA VAL A 284 -19.00 4.76 -37.67
C VAL A 284 -18.28 5.97 -38.24
N ARG A 285 -16.97 6.00 -38.08
CA ARG A 285 -16.12 7.04 -38.67
C ARG A 285 -14.76 6.53 -39.04
N ARG A 286 -14.54 6.30 -40.35
CA ARG A 286 -13.32 5.73 -40.93
C ARG A 286 -12.95 4.39 -40.31
N TYR A 287 -11.88 4.35 -39.51
CA TYR A 287 -11.37 3.15 -38.85
C TYR A 287 -11.95 2.88 -37.44
N LEU A 288 -12.89 3.71 -36.99
CA LEU A 288 -13.53 3.60 -35.67
C LEU A 288 -15.01 3.30 -35.85
N SER A 289 -15.48 2.26 -35.18
CA SER A 289 -16.89 1.90 -35.11
C SER A 289 -17.29 1.79 -33.64
N PHE A 290 -18.39 2.46 -33.26
CA PHE A 290 -18.97 2.37 -31.93
C PHE A 290 -20.38 1.80 -32.09
N ARG A 291 -20.68 0.70 -31.41
CA ARG A 291 -21.98 0.06 -31.38
C ARG A 291 -22.56 0.11 -29.99
N TYR A 292 -23.84 0.40 -29.85
CA TYR A 292 -24.52 0.55 -28.56
C TYR A 292 -26.02 0.30 -28.70
N ALA A 293 -26.70 0.06 -27.56
CA ALA A 293 -28.14 -0.04 -27.49
C ALA A 293 -28.74 1.31 -27.10
N GLY A 294 -29.83 1.73 -27.81
CA GLY A 294 -30.60 2.93 -27.51
C GLY A 294 -30.16 4.19 -28.27
N LYS A 295 -30.90 5.28 -28.09
CA LYS A 295 -30.78 6.52 -28.88
C LYS A 295 -29.51 7.34 -28.67
N LYS A 296 -28.77 7.10 -27.62
CA LYS A 296 -27.56 7.89 -27.26
C LYS A 296 -26.47 6.99 -26.76
N MET A 297 -25.24 7.20 -27.26
CA MET A 297 -24.04 6.50 -26.79
C MET A 297 -23.90 6.68 -25.27
N PRO A 298 -23.72 5.59 -24.50
CA PRO A 298 -23.71 5.65 -23.03
C PRO A 298 -22.53 6.41 -22.44
N ILE A 299 -21.40 6.48 -23.16
CA ILE A 299 -20.20 7.23 -22.79
C ILE A 299 -19.68 8.03 -24.00
N ARG A 300 -19.08 9.19 -23.77
CA ARG A 300 -18.49 9.99 -24.84
C ARG A 300 -17.30 9.25 -25.44
N ALA A 301 -17.25 9.06 -26.76
CA ALA A 301 -16.19 8.33 -27.43
C ALA A 301 -14.77 8.81 -27.08
N GLY A 302 -14.58 10.12 -26.92
CA GLY A 302 -13.29 10.70 -26.54
C GLY A 302 -12.74 10.20 -25.20
N VAL A 303 -13.59 9.71 -24.30
CA VAL A 303 -13.18 9.14 -23.01
C VAL A 303 -12.48 7.80 -23.23
N VAL A 304 -13.13 6.90 -23.97
CA VAL A 304 -12.57 5.58 -24.30
C VAL A 304 -11.33 5.71 -25.19
N LEU A 305 -11.37 6.59 -26.21
CA LEU A 305 -10.25 6.79 -27.13
C LEU A 305 -8.98 7.32 -26.44
N ARG A 306 -9.08 7.97 -25.29
CA ARG A 306 -7.90 8.38 -24.52
C ARG A 306 -7.14 7.20 -23.93
N GLU A 307 -7.87 6.19 -23.48
CA GLU A 307 -7.28 5.01 -22.85
C GLU A 307 -6.78 4.00 -23.90
N LEU A 308 -7.31 4.06 -25.14
CA LEU A 308 -6.83 3.21 -26.23
C LEU A 308 -5.46 3.69 -26.74
N LYS A 309 -4.43 2.89 -26.56
CA LYS A 309 -3.10 3.11 -27.14
C LYS A 309 -2.98 2.57 -28.57
N LEU A 310 -3.94 1.76 -28.98
CA LEU A 310 -4.02 1.21 -30.34
C LEU A 310 -4.23 2.31 -31.39
N ARG A 311 -3.57 2.18 -32.52
CA ARG A 311 -3.67 3.16 -33.64
C ARG A 311 -3.88 2.41 -34.96
N PRO A 312 -4.91 2.78 -35.74
CA PRO A 312 -5.09 2.23 -37.06
C PRO A 312 -3.85 2.43 -37.96
N ARG A 313 -3.51 1.45 -38.77
CA ARG A 313 -2.34 1.42 -39.63
C ARG A 313 -0.97 1.46 -38.95
N LYS A 314 -0.91 1.24 -37.66
CA LYS A 314 0.35 1.09 -36.92
C LYS A 314 0.61 -0.39 -36.69
N LEU A 315 1.89 -0.70 -36.55
CA LEU A 315 2.34 -2.03 -36.18
C LEU A 315 1.68 -2.46 -34.87
N TYR A 316 1.24 -3.70 -34.77
CA TYR A 316 0.75 -4.26 -33.52
C TYR A 316 1.87 -4.29 -32.48
N MET A 317 1.55 -3.95 -31.25
CA MET A 317 2.44 -4.03 -30.10
C MET A 317 1.66 -4.58 -28.88
N VAL A 318 2.16 -5.65 -28.27
CA VAL A 318 1.52 -6.25 -27.07
C VAL A 318 1.49 -5.29 -25.87
N ASP A 319 2.45 -4.41 -25.76
CA ASP A 319 2.47 -3.40 -24.68
C ASP A 319 1.39 -2.34 -24.87
N ASP A 320 1.04 -1.98 -26.13
CA ASP A 320 -0.08 -1.09 -26.41
C ASP A 320 -1.43 -1.79 -26.13
N GLU A 321 -1.54 -3.10 -26.44
CA GLU A 321 -2.70 -3.92 -26.07
C GLU A 321 -2.90 -3.97 -24.55
N ASN A 322 -1.85 -4.34 -23.81
CA ASN A 322 -1.91 -4.43 -22.35
C ASN A 322 -2.21 -3.07 -21.70
N THR A 323 -1.63 -1.99 -22.24
CA THR A 323 -1.89 -0.63 -21.76
C THR A 323 -3.32 -0.21 -22.03
N ALA A 324 -3.89 -0.58 -23.19
CA ALA A 324 -5.28 -0.29 -23.52
C ALA A 324 -6.24 -1.07 -22.58
N LYS A 325 -5.99 -2.37 -22.37
CA LYS A 325 -6.77 -3.18 -21.43
C LYS A 325 -6.72 -2.59 -20.00
N ALA A 326 -5.52 -2.33 -19.50
CA ALA A 326 -5.33 -1.76 -18.17
C ALA A 326 -5.98 -0.37 -18.03
N GLY A 327 -5.86 0.49 -19.05
CA GLY A 327 -6.48 1.81 -19.08
C GLY A 327 -8.01 1.73 -19.01
N LEU A 328 -8.62 0.88 -19.82
CA LEU A 328 -10.07 0.69 -19.81
C LEU A 328 -10.58 0.11 -18.47
N GLN A 329 -9.86 -0.85 -17.90
CA GLN A 329 -10.20 -1.43 -16.60
C GLN A 329 -10.04 -0.41 -15.45
N SER A 330 -8.98 0.40 -15.49
CA SER A 330 -8.69 1.42 -14.46
C SER A 330 -9.74 2.53 -14.39
N MET A 331 -10.57 2.69 -15.42
CA MET A 331 -11.69 3.63 -15.40
C MET A 331 -12.75 3.25 -14.35
N GLY A 332 -12.84 1.97 -13.93
CA GLY A 332 -13.82 1.50 -12.93
C GLY A 332 -15.28 1.62 -13.41
N LEU A 333 -15.50 1.68 -14.71
CA LEU A 333 -16.82 1.82 -15.33
C LEU A 333 -17.36 0.51 -15.88
N PHE A 334 -16.48 -0.44 -16.16
CA PHE A 334 -16.79 -1.67 -16.86
C PHE A 334 -16.57 -2.86 -15.92
N SER A 335 -17.57 -3.71 -15.80
CA SER A 335 -17.50 -5.00 -15.09
C SER A 335 -16.74 -6.03 -15.93
N TYR A 336 -16.76 -5.86 -17.26
CA TYR A 336 -16.04 -6.74 -18.18
C TYR A 336 -15.45 -5.92 -19.33
N THR A 337 -14.21 -6.22 -19.66
CA THR A 337 -13.48 -5.61 -20.76
C THR A 337 -12.79 -6.72 -21.54
N ASN A 338 -13.20 -6.94 -22.77
CA ASN A 338 -12.58 -7.89 -23.70
C ASN A 338 -12.01 -7.12 -24.89
N LEU A 339 -10.76 -7.39 -25.22
CA LEU A 339 -10.07 -6.88 -26.39
C LEU A 339 -9.57 -8.07 -27.19
N GLN A 340 -10.13 -8.28 -28.35
CA GLN A 340 -9.81 -9.38 -29.25
C GLN A 340 -9.39 -8.84 -30.62
N PHE A 341 -8.32 -9.38 -31.17
CA PHE A 341 -7.89 -9.09 -32.51
C PHE A 341 -8.33 -10.20 -33.46
N VAL A 342 -8.89 -9.80 -34.60
CA VAL A 342 -9.35 -10.72 -35.61
C VAL A 342 -8.59 -10.41 -36.90
N PRO A 343 -7.84 -11.35 -37.47
CA PRO A 343 -7.17 -11.16 -38.76
C PRO A 343 -8.19 -11.02 -39.89
N ARG A 344 -7.92 -10.10 -40.83
CA ARG A 344 -8.68 -10.02 -42.04
C ARG A 344 -8.23 -11.14 -42.96
N SER A 345 -9.13 -12.07 -43.20
CA SER A 345 -8.91 -13.25 -44.05
C SER A 345 -9.02 -13.00 -45.55
N THR A 346 -8.87 -11.78 -46.04
CA THR A 346 -8.94 -11.50 -47.47
C THR A 346 -7.62 -11.83 -48.15
N GLN A 347 -7.60 -12.95 -48.84
CA GLN A 347 -6.63 -13.18 -49.90
C GLN A 347 -7.01 -12.23 -51.04
N VAL A 348 -6.13 -11.27 -51.30
CA VAL A 348 -6.26 -10.40 -52.50
C VAL A 348 -5.35 -10.98 -53.55
N LEU A 349 -5.93 -11.34 -54.69
CA LEU A 349 -5.13 -11.69 -55.87
C LEU A 349 -4.54 -10.39 -56.45
N ASP A 350 -3.23 -10.33 -56.61
CA ASP A 350 -2.60 -9.25 -57.34
C ASP A 350 -2.91 -9.34 -58.87
N SER A 351 -2.50 -8.32 -59.60
CA SER A 351 -2.72 -8.28 -61.08
C SER A 351 -2.02 -9.41 -61.84
N LEU A 352 -1.16 -10.20 -61.17
CA LEU A 352 -0.44 -11.34 -61.71
C LEU A 352 -1.00 -12.69 -61.22
N GLY A 353 -2.11 -12.68 -60.48
CA GLY A 353 -2.72 -13.88 -59.92
C GLY A 353 -2.05 -14.46 -58.66
N ASN A 354 -1.07 -13.75 -58.08
CA ASN A 354 -0.48 -14.19 -56.84
C ASN A 354 -1.35 -13.84 -55.64
N VAL A 355 -1.44 -14.74 -54.68
CA VAL A 355 -2.16 -14.52 -53.43
C VAL A 355 -1.38 -13.55 -52.52
N GLN A 356 -1.87 -12.33 -52.37
CA GLN A 356 -1.39 -11.41 -51.32
C GLN A 356 -2.23 -11.59 -50.06
N TYR A 357 -1.55 -11.76 -48.98
CA TYR A 357 -2.18 -11.86 -47.67
C TYR A 357 -2.35 -10.46 -47.04
N CYS A 358 -3.50 -10.22 -46.45
CA CYS A 358 -3.75 -9.00 -45.70
C CYS A 358 -3.23 -9.14 -44.28
N ASP A 359 -2.07 -8.57 -43.97
CA ASP A 359 -1.47 -8.60 -42.63
C ASP A 359 -2.10 -7.55 -41.66
N THR A 360 -3.43 -7.56 -41.60
CA THR A 360 -4.21 -6.57 -40.85
C THR A 360 -5.08 -7.25 -39.81
N LEU A 361 -5.03 -6.72 -38.58
CA LEU A 361 -5.82 -7.14 -37.41
C LEU A 361 -6.90 -6.11 -37.10
N ASP A 362 -8.16 -6.50 -37.19
CA ASP A 362 -9.25 -5.68 -36.65
C ASP A 362 -9.40 -5.90 -35.14
N ALA A 363 -9.42 -4.82 -34.40
CA ALA A 363 -9.57 -4.86 -32.94
C ALA A 363 -11.04 -4.76 -32.53
N ASN A 364 -11.58 -5.80 -31.93
CA ASN A 364 -12.93 -5.83 -31.36
C ASN A 364 -12.86 -5.66 -29.86
N ILE A 365 -13.54 -4.64 -29.33
CA ILE A 365 -13.51 -4.26 -27.93
C ILE A 365 -14.93 -4.33 -27.37
N ASP A 366 -15.21 -5.34 -26.55
CA ASP A 366 -16.47 -5.45 -25.83
C ASP A 366 -16.33 -4.87 -24.42
N LEU A 367 -17.17 -3.87 -24.13
CA LEU A 367 -17.21 -3.16 -22.86
C LEU A 367 -18.60 -3.32 -22.25
N VAL A 368 -18.68 -4.08 -21.15
CA VAL A 368 -19.92 -4.25 -20.37
C VAL A 368 -19.86 -3.32 -19.18
N PHE A 369 -20.82 -2.41 -19.07
CA PHE A 369 -20.88 -1.47 -17.95
C PHE A 369 -21.15 -2.18 -16.64
N ASP A 370 -20.53 -1.70 -15.60
CA ASP A 370 -20.86 -2.06 -14.22
C ASP A 370 -22.12 -1.32 -13.74
N LYS A 371 -22.62 -1.70 -12.57
CA LYS A 371 -23.77 -1.02 -11.96
C LYS A 371 -23.49 0.47 -11.83
N PRO A 372 -24.44 1.33 -12.27
CA PRO A 372 -24.21 2.79 -12.26
C PRO A 372 -24.21 3.39 -10.87
N TYR A 373 -24.81 2.70 -9.89
CA TYR A 373 -24.91 3.15 -8.52
C TYR A 373 -24.37 2.09 -7.56
N ASP A 374 -23.56 2.55 -6.58
CA ASP A 374 -23.18 1.79 -5.39
C ASP A 374 -23.66 2.54 -4.16
N PHE A 375 -24.33 1.81 -3.27
CA PHE A 375 -24.68 2.28 -1.95
C PHE A 375 -23.95 1.42 -0.92
N TYR A 376 -23.31 2.05 0.06
CA TYR A 376 -22.64 1.33 1.12
C TYR A 376 -22.86 1.98 2.49
N VAL A 377 -22.85 1.15 3.51
CA VAL A 377 -22.88 1.56 4.91
C VAL A 377 -21.70 0.88 5.59
N GLU A 378 -20.84 1.67 6.21
CA GLU A 378 -19.67 1.20 6.93
C GLU A 378 -19.79 1.57 8.40
N ALA A 379 -19.58 0.60 9.27
CA ALA A 379 -19.45 0.81 10.70
C ALA A 379 -17.98 0.59 11.11
N ASN A 380 -17.33 1.66 11.52
CA ASN A 380 -15.91 1.67 11.87
C ASN A 380 -15.72 1.85 13.38
N ALA A 381 -14.66 1.29 13.91
CA ALA A 381 -14.11 1.67 15.22
C ALA A 381 -12.95 2.63 14.99
N LYS A 382 -13.11 3.89 15.37
CA LYS A 382 -12.11 4.95 15.19
C LYS A 382 -11.29 5.09 16.46
N GLY A 383 -10.00 4.87 16.37
CA GLY A 383 -9.05 5.09 17.47
C GLY A 383 -8.05 6.19 17.09
N LYS A 384 -7.93 7.21 17.92
CA LYS A 384 -6.92 8.26 17.75
C LYS A 384 -5.79 8.08 18.75
N THR A 385 -4.57 8.31 18.32
CA THR A 385 -3.36 8.27 19.18
C THR A 385 -3.42 9.25 20.35
N THR A 386 -4.38 10.18 20.33
CA THR A 386 -4.70 11.09 21.44
C THR A 386 -5.48 10.42 22.58
N GLY A 387 -5.67 9.10 22.54
CA GLY A 387 -6.43 8.36 23.57
C GLY A 387 -7.93 8.49 23.42
N ARG A 388 -8.42 8.75 22.23
CA ARG A 388 -9.85 8.75 21.93
C ARG A 388 -10.20 7.54 21.10
N VAL A 389 -11.28 6.89 21.47
CA VAL A 389 -11.84 5.74 20.78
C VAL A 389 -13.36 5.93 20.66
N GLY A 390 -13.90 5.51 19.54
CA GLY A 390 -15.35 5.54 19.35
C GLY A 390 -15.82 4.96 18.04
N PRO A 391 -17.13 4.71 17.90
CA PRO A 391 -17.72 4.28 16.65
C PRO A 391 -17.82 5.42 15.64
N GLU A 392 -17.71 5.07 14.37
CA GLU A 392 -18.00 5.92 13.23
C GLU A 392 -18.94 5.16 12.29
N LEU A 393 -19.97 5.82 11.85
CA LEU A 393 -20.89 5.35 10.81
C LEU A 393 -20.67 6.20 9.55
N VAL A 394 -20.44 5.55 8.41
CA VAL A 394 -20.34 6.19 7.11
C VAL A 394 -21.41 5.64 6.20
N VAL A 395 -22.16 6.53 5.56
CA VAL A 395 -23.15 6.19 4.52
C VAL A 395 -22.70 6.84 3.24
N GLY A 396 -22.51 6.05 2.20
CA GLY A 396 -22.01 6.54 0.92
C GLY A 396 -22.88 6.11 -0.26
N LEU A 397 -22.97 7.01 -1.23
CA LEU A 397 -23.58 6.79 -2.54
C LEU A 397 -22.57 7.17 -3.61
N THR A 398 -22.24 6.23 -4.48
CA THR A 398 -21.41 6.44 -5.66
C THR A 398 -22.26 6.33 -6.92
N LYS A 399 -22.16 7.32 -7.81
CA LYS A 399 -22.69 7.26 -9.16
C LYS A 399 -21.54 7.25 -10.16
N ARG A 400 -21.41 6.14 -10.90
CA ARG A 400 -20.42 6.01 -11.99
C ARG A 400 -20.95 6.60 -13.27
N ASN A 401 -20.06 7.20 -14.08
CA ASN A 401 -20.37 7.82 -15.37
C ASN A 401 -21.49 8.86 -15.29
N ALA A 402 -21.39 9.74 -14.30
CA ALA A 402 -22.46 10.66 -13.89
C ALA A 402 -22.98 11.54 -15.05
N PHE A 403 -22.11 12.01 -15.94
CA PHE A 403 -22.38 12.90 -17.07
C PHE A 403 -21.89 12.37 -18.41
N ARG A 404 -21.73 11.04 -18.54
CA ARG A 404 -21.27 10.34 -19.75
C ARG A 404 -19.81 10.65 -20.15
N GLY A 405 -19.03 11.17 -19.28
CA GLY A 405 -17.59 11.45 -19.46
C GLY A 405 -16.67 10.55 -18.64
N GLY A 406 -17.22 9.50 -18.03
CA GLY A 406 -16.49 8.61 -17.13
C GLY A 406 -16.33 9.18 -15.72
N GLU A 407 -17.08 10.22 -15.39
CA GLU A 407 -17.02 10.87 -14.09
C GLU A 407 -17.59 9.97 -12.98
N LYS A 408 -16.96 9.99 -11.81
CA LYS A 408 -17.43 9.36 -10.59
C LYS A 408 -17.91 10.44 -9.62
N LEU A 409 -19.17 10.39 -9.25
CA LEU A 409 -19.75 11.24 -8.22
C LEU A 409 -19.92 10.41 -6.94
N ASP A 410 -19.19 10.79 -5.90
CA ASP A 410 -19.28 10.19 -4.56
C ASP A 410 -19.91 11.19 -3.59
N ILE A 411 -20.90 10.74 -2.85
CA ILE A 411 -21.56 11.50 -1.78
C ILE A 411 -21.46 10.68 -0.52
N ASN A 412 -20.76 11.20 0.50
CA ASN A 412 -20.54 10.53 1.77
C ASN A 412 -21.09 11.39 2.91
N ILE A 413 -21.76 10.73 3.85
CA ILE A 413 -22.18 11.33 5.12
C ILE A 413 -21.57 10.44 6.22
N HIS A 414 -20.90 11.06 7.17
CA HIS A 414 -20.31 10.35 8.30
C HIS A 414 -20.66 10.99 9.63
N GLY A 415 -20.78 10.16 10.64
CA GLY A 415 -20.97 10.59 12.02
C GLY A 415 -20.10 9.74 12.94
N SER A 416 -19.39 10.37 13.84
CA SER A 416 -18.59 9.68 14.84
C SER A 416 -18.84 10.21 16.25
N HIS A 417 -18.73 9.31 17.22
CA HIS A 417 -18.75 9.65 18.63
C HIS A 417 -17.49 9.12 19.29
N GLU A 418 -16.77 9.97 20.01
CA GLU A 418 -15.47 9.62 20.58
C GLU A 418 -15.47 9.79 22.09
N TRP A 419 -15.01 8.78 22.83
CA TRP A 419 -14.74 8.83 24.26
C TRP A 419 -13.24 8.99 24.51
N GLN A 420 -12.88 9.68 25.55
CA GLN A 420 -11.49 9.73 26.02
C GLN A 420 -11.23 8.55 26.96
N THR A 421 -10.34 7.64 26.54
CA THR A 421 -10.01 6.41 27.27
C THR A 421 -8.81 6.56 28.20
N ILE A 422 -7.92 7.53 27.95
CA ILE A 422 -6.72 7.76 28.77
C ILE A 422 -7.02 8.88 29.76
N THR A 423 -7.12 8.53 31.01
CA THR A 423 -7.11 9.48 32.13
C THR A 423 -5.68 9.99 32.32
N GLY A 424 -5.41 11.24 31.92
CA GLY A 424 -4.17 11.93 32.35
C GLY A 424 -4.07 11.98 33.88
N GLN A 425 -2.86 11.92 34.40
CA GLN A 425 -2.57 12.01 35.83
C GLN A 425 -3.25 13.25 36.45
N GLY A 426 -4.21 13.02 37.32
CA GLY A 426 -4.97 14.05 38.03
C GLY A 426 -6.45 13.69 38.04
N GLY A 427 -6.87 12.90 38.93
CA GLY A 427 -8.14 12.25 39.26
C GLY A 427 -9.48 12.97 39.04
N SER A 428 -9.68 13.67 37.96
CA SER A 428 -10.98 14.17 37.56
C SER A 428 -11.35 13.53 36.19
N SER A 429 -12.18 12.51 36.27
CA SER A 429 -12.80 11.85 35.10
C SER A 429 -13.87 12.74 34.46
N SER A 430 -13.49 13.87 33.87
CA SER A 430 -14.43 14.54 32.99
C SER A 430 -14.40 13.75 31.67
N LYS A 431 -15.36 12.88 31.48
CA LYS A 431 -15.68 12.22 30.21
C LYS A 431 -16.02 13.27 29.17
N ILE A 432 -15.01 13.79 28.46
CA ILE A 432 -15.22 14.74 27.37
C ILE A 432 -15.61 13.90 26.15
N ASN A 433 -16.90 13.78 25.91
CA ASN A 433 -17.39 13.16 24.70
C ASN A 433 -17.28 14.19 23.57
N SER A 434 -16.73 13.77 22.46
CA SER A 434 -16.74 14.54 21.22
C SER A 434 -17.62 13.82 20.21
N TYR A 435 -18.37 14.56 19.42
CA TYR A 435 -19.00 14.02 18.23
C TYR A 435 -18.57 14.83 17.01
N GLU A 436 -18.41 14.15 15.91
CA GLU A 436 -18.11 14.74 14.61
C GLU A 436 -19.19 14.29 13.64
N PHE A 437 -19.71 15.22 12.87
CA PHE A 437 -20.67 14.97 11.80
C PHE A 437 -20.19 15.70 10.56
N GLY A 438 -20.16 14.99 9.43
CA GLY A 438 -19.68 15.60 8.20
C GLY A 438 -20.33 15.02 6.95
N SER A 439 -20.20 15.75 5.86
CA SER A 439 -20.60 15.34 4.53
C SER A 439 -19.54 15.76 3.51
N ASP A 440 -19.29 14.89 2.55
CA ASP A 440 -18.37 15.11 1.45
C ASP A 440 -19.08 14.81 0.13
N VAL A 441 -18.92 15.71 -0.84
CA VAL A 441 -19.33 15.48 -2.22
C VAL A 441 -18.09 15.57 -3.09
N THR A 442 -17.75 14.49 -3.77
CA THR A 442 -16.54 14.39 -4.61
C THR A 442 -16.92 14.03 -6.03
N LEU A 443 -16.48 14.83 -6.99
CA LEU A 443 -16.64 14.59 -8.42
C LEU A 443 -15.25 14.38 -9.03
N SER A 444 -14.99 13.16 -9.50
CA SER A 444 -13.72 12.75 -10.10
C SER A 444 -13.87 12.53 -11.61
N PHE A 445 -12.94 13.07 -12.39
CA PHE A 445 -12.88 12.94 -13.83
C PHE A 445 -11.62 12.15 -14.21
N PRO A 446 -11.70 11.08 -15.03
CA PRO A 446 -10.54 10.31 -15.45
C PRO A 446 -9.72 11.04 -16.52
N SER A 447 -9.38 12.29 -16.28
CA SER A 447 -8.58 13.15 -17.18
C SER A 447 -8.25 14.47 -16.53
N ILE A 448 -7.20 15.15 -16.99
CA ILE A 448 -6.98 16.55 -16.66
C ILE A 448 -7.99 17.42 -17.40
N ILE A 449 -8.89 18.05 -16.65
CA ILE A 449 -9.90 18.98 -17.17
C ILE A 449 -9.43 20.40 -16.91
N THR A 450 -9.19 21.14 -17.99
CA THR A 450 -8.88 22.58 -17.94
C THR A 450 -9.99 23.34 -18.65
N PRO A 451 -10.17 24.64 -18.41
CA PRO A 451 -11.14 25.45 -19.13
C PRO A 451 -11.04 25.33 -20.66
N TRP A 452 -9.82 25.15 -21.18
CA TRP A 452 -9.56 25.02 -22.62
C TRP A 452 -9.90 23.64 -23.22
N ASN A 453 -10.04 22.59 -22.43
CA ASN A 453 -10.26 21.24 -22.94
C ASN A 453 -11.62 20.63 -22.54
N ALA A 454 -12.34 21.25 -21.63
CA ALA A 454 -13.60 20.76 -21.08
C ALA A 454 -14.69 20.55 -22.16
N PHE A 455 -14.67 21.35 -23.22
CA PHE A 455 -15.72 21.38 -24.25
C PHE A 455 -15.26 20.88 -25.64
N ARG A 456 -14.24 20.01 -25.72
CA ARG A 456 -13.77 19.49 -26.99
C ARG A 456 -14.79 18.62 -27.71
N THR A 457 -14.93 18.86 -29.01
CA THR A 457 -15.81 18.08 -29.88
C THR A 457 -15.26 16.69 -30.20
N MET A 458 -16.14 15.75 -30.58
CA MET A 458 -15.76 14.42 -31.05
C MET A 458 -14.75 14.48 -32.20
N ALA A 459 -14.96 15.38 -33.17
CA ALA A 459 -14.07 15.55 -34.33
C ALA A 459 -12.65 15.98 -33.94
N GLN A 460 -12.52 16.87 -32.94
CA GLN A 460 -11.23 17.30 -32.41
C GLN A 460 -10.51 16.14 -31.68
N ASN A 461 -11.25 15.34 -30.89
CA ASN A 461 -10.68 14.19 -30.22
C ASN A 461 -10.21 13.12 -31.22
N GLU A 462 -10.99 12.83 -32.26
CA GLU A 462 -10.62 11.88 -33.30
C GLU A 462 -9.40 12.34 -34.13
N ARG A 463 -9.35 13.64 -34.53
CA ARG A 463 -8.17 14.18 -35.22
C ARG A 463 -6.90 14.01 -34.38
N ARG A 464 -6.95 14.23 -33.08
CA ARG A 464 -5.83 14.02 -32.17
C ARG A 464 -5.48 12.56 -32.04
N PHE A 465 -6.46 11.67 -31.92
CA PHE A 465 -6.25 10.23 -31.88
C PHE A 465 -5.47 9.74 -33.12
N ARG A 466 -5.93 10.11 -34.35
CA ARG A 466 -5.29 9.69 -35.57
C ARG A 466 -3.89 10.29 -35.80
N ARG A 467 -3.65 11.52 -35.42
CA ARG A 467 -2.35 12.17 -35.56
C ARG A 467 -1.33 11.71 -34.52
N GLY A 468 -1.67 10.81 -33.62
CA GLY A 468 -0.82 10.42 -32.50
C GLY A 468 -0.59 11.53 -31.49
N HIS A 469 -1.37 12.64 -31.59
CA HIS A 469 -1.28 13.81 -30.71
C HIS A 469 -2.04 13.64 -29.39
N ILE A 470 -2.53 12.41 -29.06
CA ILE A 470 -2.87 12.10 -27.68
C ILE A 470 -1.53 11.89 -27.01
N PRO A 471 -1.10 12.83 -26.21
CA PRO A 471 0.24 12.74 -25.69
C PRO A 471 0.34 11.50 -24.79
N ARG A 472 1.35 10.68 -24.98
CA ARG A 472 1.88 9.76 -23.96
C ARG A 472 2.45 10.58 -22.79
N ARG A 473 1.74 11.62 -22.36
CA ARG A 473 2.21 12.57 -21.36
C ARG A 473 2.12 11.99 -19.97
N TYR A 474 1.24 11.00 -19.78
CA TYR A 474 0.92 10.48 -18.46
C TYR A 474 1.08 8.96 -18.45
N TYR A 475 1.64 8.48 -17.36
CA TYR A 475 1.66 7.07 -17.01
C TYR A 475 0.38 6.74 -16.23
N GLY A 476 -0.45 5.83 -16.77
CA GLY A 476 -1.80 5.60 -16.25
C GLY A 476 -2.78 6.71 -16.62
N THR A 477 -3.94 6.67 -16.02
CA THR A 477 -5.03 7.64 -16.24
C THR A 477 -4.87 8.81 -15.27
N PRO A 478 -4.65 10.05 -15.76
CA PRO A 478 -4.63 11.22 -14.90
C PRO A 478 -6.04 11.54 -14.40
N ASN A 479 -6.12 12.20 -13.26
CA ASN A 479 -7.39 12.50 -12.59
C ASN A 479 -7.55 13.99 -12.31
N THR A 480 -8.79 14.47 -12.36
CA THR A 480 -9.21 15.78 -11.84
C THR A 480 -10.30 15.55 -10.82
N THR A 481 -10.07 16.00 -9.60
CA THR A 481 -11.02 15.86 -8.48
C THR A 481 -11.52 17.22 -8.04
N ILE A 482 -12.84 17.35 -7.93
CA ILE A 482 -13.52 18.49 -7.31
C ILE A 482 -14.20 17.96 -6.07
N LYS A 483 -13.86 18.49 -4.91
CA LYS A 483 -14.42 18.08 -3.62
C LYS A 483 -15.06 19.28 -2.93
N ALA A 484 -16.23 19.09 -2.36
CA ALA A 484 -16.85 19.98 -1.39
C ALA A 484 -17.09 19.21 -0.10
N SER A 485 -16.80 19.81 1.06
CA SER A 485 -16.94 19.16 2.35
C SER A 485 -17.50 20.12 3.40
N MET A 486 -18.24 19.57 4.36
CA MET A 486 -18.72 20.26 5.54
C MET A 486 -18.55 19.35 6.74
N ASN A 487 -17.79 19.80 7.76
CA ASN A 487 -17.57 19.08 9.00
C ASN A 487 -17.95 19.91 10.21
N ILE A 488 -18.66 19.31 11.13
CA ILE A 488 -19.05 19.89 12.42
C ILE A 488 -18.39 19.08 13.52
N LEU A 489 -17.42 19.68 14.18
CA LEU A 489 -16.76 19.10 15.35
C LEU A 489 -17.34 19.74 16.62
N ASN A 490 -18.03 18.97 17.41
CA ASN A 490 -18.49 19.38 18.73
C ASN A 490 -17.67 18.74 19.84
N ARG A 491 -17.06 19.57 20.64
CA ARG A 491 -16.36 19.14 21.85
C ARG A 491 -17.21 19.56 23.05
N ALA A 492 -17.97 18.62 23.59
CA ALA A 492 -18.92 18.89 24.67
C ALA A 492 -18.29 19.64 25.84
N GLY A 493 -18.93 20.73 26.28
CA GLY A 493 -18.47 21.58 27.36
C GLY A 493 -17.32 22.54 27.00
N TYR A 494 -16.91 22.63 25.72
CA TYR A 494 -15.85 23.53 25.26
C TYR A 494 -16.26 24.34 24.04
N PHE A 495 -16.39 23.70 22.88
CA PHE A 495 -16.68 24.45 21.65
C PHE A 495 -17.38 23.59 20.59
N ARG A 496 -18.01 24.27 19.65
CA ARG A 496 -18.49 23.69 18.39
C ARG A 496 -17.85 24.46 17.23
N ARG A 497 -17.07 23.74 16.42
CA ARG A 497 -16.37 24.27 15.26
C ARG A 497 -16.96 23.72 13.98
N HIS A 498 -17.19 24.57 13.02
CA HIS A 498 -17.62 24.21 11.69
C HIS A 498 -16.48 24.44 10.71
N VAL A 499 -16.29 23.52 9.79
CA VAL A 499 -15.29 23.60 8.74
C VAL A 499 -15.96 23.32 7.41
N ALA A 500 -16.07 24.32 6.57
CA ALA A 500 -16.53 24.17 5.20
C ALA A 500 -15.33 24.20 4.24
N GLY A 501 -15.26 23.25 3.31
CA GLY A 501 -14.13 23.09 2.41
C GLY A 501 -14.52 22.94 0.96
N GLY A 502 -13.64 23.40 0.08
CA GLY A 502 -13.72 23.17 -1.38
C GLY A 502 -12.33 22.92 -1.94
N GLU A 503 -12.19 21.93 -2.81
CA GLU A 503 -10.89 21.56 -3.36
C GLU A 503 -11.01 21.19 -4.85
N LEU A 504 -10.04 21.67 -5.64
CA LEU A 504 -9.80 21.25 -7.01
C LEU A 504 -8.39 20.67 -7.08
N THR A 505 -8.27 19.40 -7.47
CA THR A 505 -6.98 18.71 -7.51
C THR A 505 -6.77 18.04 -8.85
N TYR A 506 -5.52 18.11 -9.36
CA TYR A 506 -5.04 17.44 -10.55
C TYR A 506 -3.96 16.43 -10.16
N ASP A 507 -4.20 15.14 -10.41
CA ASP A 507 -3.27 14.07 -10.16
C ASP A 507 -2.79 13.46 -11.48
N TRP A 508 -1.48 13.31 -11.65
CA TRP A 508 -0.91 12.64 -12.80
C TRP A 508 0.43 11.99 -12.47
N ALA A 509 0.82 11.01 -13.27
CA ALA A 509 2.15 10.42 -13.24
C ALA A 509 2.82 10.61 -14.60
N THR A 510 4.10 10.92 -14.63
CA THR A 510 4.90 11.00 -15.86
C THR A 510 5.61 9.68 -16.16
N SER A 511 5.83 8.88 -15.11
CA SER A 511 6.33 7.51 -15.17
C SER A 511 5.83 6.72 -13.96
N TYR A 512 6.16 5.44 -13.88
CA TYR A 512 5.91 4.63 -12.67
C TYR A 512 6.55 5.27 -11.43
N GLN A 513 7.69 5.92 -11.59
CA GLN A 513 8.49 6.49 -10.50
C GLN A 513 8.06 7.90 -10.09
N HIS A 514 7.51 8.68 -11.01
CA HIS A 514 7.25 10.12 -10.83
C HIS A 514 5.77 10.42 -10.83
N ARG A 515 5.26 10.85 -9.68
CA ARG A 515 3.86 11.26 -9.48
C ARG A 515 3.79 12.71 -9.06
N HIS A 516 2.74 13.37 -9.51
CA HIS A 516 2.47 14.78 -9.26
C HIS A 516 1.02 14.95 -8.83
N SER A 517 0.81 15.78 -7.81
CA SER A 517 -0.51 16.23 -7.37
C SER A 517 -0.48 17.75 -7.27
N PHE A 518 -1.36 18.43 -7.98
CA PHE A 518 -1.46 19.89 -7.97
C PHE A 518 -2.87 20.32 -7.65
N SER A 519 -3.03 21.00 -6.54
CA SER A 519 -4.30 21.59 -6.10
C SER A 519 -4.22 23.12 -6.23
N PRO A 520 -4.67 23.68 -7.35
CA PRO A 520 -4.65 25.14 -7.56
C PRO A 520 -5.62 25.89 -6.65
N LEU A 521 -6.59 25.20 -6.07
CA LEU A 521 -7.60 25.79 -5.20
C LEU A 521 -7.95 24.80 -4.09
N ILE A 522 -7.62 25.16 -2.87
CA ILE A 522 -8.07 24.53 -1.64
C ILE A 522 -8.62 25.64 -0.76
N LEU A 523 -9.91 25.61 -0.52
CA LEU A 523 -10.61 26.58 0.32
C LEU A 523 -10.98 25.90 1.62
N SER A 524 -10.62 26.48 2.76
CA SER A 524 -11.09 26.06 4.07
C SER A 524 -11.60 27.28 4.82
N TYR A 525 -12.87 27.23 5.20
CA TYR A 525 -13.51 28.23 6.03
C TYR A 525 -13.81 27.59 7.38
N GLU A 526 -13.13 28.06 8.41
CA GLU A 526 -13.20 27.52 9.76
C GLU A 526 -13.78 28.58 10.70
N TYR A 527 -14.86 28.25 11.40
CA TYR A 527 -15.43 29.17 12.36
C TYR A 527 -16.00 28.48 13.60
N MET A 528 -15.89 29.16 14.75
CA MET A 528 -16.46 28.73 16.02
C MET A 528 -17.92 29.18 16.09
N ASN A 529 -18.83 28.20 15.94
CA ASN A 529 -20.26 28.48 16.07
C ASN A 529 -20.70 28.64 17.55
N TYR A 530 -19.93 28.03 18.48
CA TYR A 530 -20.20 28.10 19.90
C TYR A 530 -18.92 27.91 20.70
N THR A 531 -18.75 28.73 21.75
CA THR A 531 -17.71 28.56 22.78
C THR A 531 -18.37 28.58 24.17
N SER A 532 -17.81 27.83 25.11
CA SER A 532 -18.26 27.87 26.49
C SER A 532 -17.47 28.90 27.30
N PRO A 533 -18.02 29.46 28.39
CA PRO A 533 -17.29 30.40 29.24
C PRO A 533 -15.97 29.85 29.77
N LYS A 534 -15.88 28.54 29.96
CA LYS A 534 -14.65 27.85 30.32
C LYS A 534 -13.60 27.86 29.23
N PHE A 535 -14.01 27.70 28.00
CA PHE A 535 -13.11 27.78 26.85
C PHE A 535 -12.72 29.22 26.54
N ASP A 536 -13.65 30.15 26.69
CA ASP A 536 -13.37 31.59 26.55
C ASP A 536 -12.32 32.07 27.59
N SER A 537 -12.43 31.63 28.85
CA SER A 537 -11.42 31.90 29.86
C SER A 537 -10.03 31.35 29.46
N ILE A 538 -9.96 30.20 28.81
CA ILE A 538 -8.71 29.63 28.33
C ILE A 538 -8.12 30.47 27.18
N MET A 539 -8.94 30.87 26.23
CA MET A 539 -8.51 31.74 25.13
C MET A 539 -8.05 33.11 25.65
N ASN A 540 -8.76 33.69 26.61
CA ASN A 540 -8.39 34.99 27.20
C ASN A 540 -7.08 34.93 27.97
N ASN A 541 -6.78 33.81 28.62
CA ASN A 541 -5.55 33.62 29.37
C ASN A 541 -4.37 33.13 28.52
N ASN A 542 -4.60 32.82 27.24
CA ASN A 542 -3.57 32.32 26.35
C ASN A 542 -3.75 32.84 24.92
N VAL A 543 -3.03 33.91 24.62
CA VAL A 543 -3.08 34.61 23.31
C VAL A 543 -2.76 33.65 22.17
N TYR A 544 -1.85 32.68 22.38
CA TYR A 544 -1.50 31.69 21.37
C TYR A 544 -2.70 30.80 21.02
N VAL A 545 -3.43 30.30 22.00
CA VAL A 545 -4.63 29.48 21.79
C VAL A 545 -5.71 30.31 21.12
N ALA A 546 -5.93 31.55 21.57
CA ALA A 546 -6.90 32.46 20.95
C ALA A 546 -6.59 32.70 19.46
N THR A 547 -5.32 33.02 19.15
CA THR A 547 -4.89 33.26 17.77
C THR A 547 -4.96 32.02 16.90
N SER A 548 -4.56 30.86 17.40
CA SER A 548 -4.54 29.62 16.64
C SER A 548 -5.95 29.02 16.38
N MET A 549 -6.90 29.34 17.26
CA MET A 549 -8.30 28.88 17.16
C MET A 549 -9.26 29.93 16.60
N ALA A 550 -8.77 31.09 16.20
CA ALA A 550 -9.56 32.14 15.60
C ALA A 550 -10.25 31.68 14.30
N ASP A 551 -11.39 32.28 14.02
CA ASP A 551 -12.10 32.08 12.77
C ASP A 551 -11.25 32.55 11.59
N ARG A 552 -11.10 31.71 10.57
CA ARG A 552 -10.22 31.98 9.44
C ARG A 552 -10.72 31.46 8.12
N PHE A 553 -10.34 32.15 7.07
CA PHE A 553 -10.45 31.68 5.72
C PHE A 553 -9.04 31.33 5.20
N ILE A 554 -8.88 30.09 4.71
CA ILE A 554 -7.58 29.60 4.23
C ILE A 554 -7.70 29.25 2.74
N PRO A 555 -7.42 30.20 1.84
CA PRO A 555 -7.33 29.97 0.39
C PRO A 555 -5.90 29.50 0.07
N LYS A 556 -5.74 28.19 -0.15
CA LYS A 556 -4.44 27.54 -0.32
C LYS A 556 -4.28 26.96 -1.73
N MET A 557 -3.08 27.02 -2.25
CA MET A 557 -2.62 26.28 -3.42
C MET A 557 -1.50 25.33 -2.97
N SER A 558 -1.48 24.11 -3.51
CA SER A 558 -0.51 23.08 -3.10
C SER A 558 -0.02 22.27 -4.28
N TYR A 559 1.26 21.92 -4.26
CA TYR A 559 1.87 20.99 -5.21
C TYR A 559 2.70 19.96 -4.47
N THR A 560 2.40 18.68 -4.74
CA THR A 560 3.14 17.55 -4.19
C THR A 560 3.81 16.78 -5.32
N TYR A 561 5.10 16.58 -5.19
CA TYR A 561 5.90 15.70 -6.03
C TYR A 561 6.28 14.45 -5.23
N THR A 562 6.09 13.26 -5.82
CA THR A 562 6.48 11.99 -5.21
C THR A 562 7.34 11.19 -6.18
N TYR A 563 8.52 10.80 -5.72
CA TYR A 563 9.42 9.86 -6.38
C TYR A 563 9.44 8.51 -5.66
N ARG A 564 9.34 7.43 -6.44
CA ARG A 564 9.52 6.06 -5.94
C ARG A 564 10.49 5.32 -6.84
N SER A 565 11.50 4.69 -6.25
CA SER A 565 12.42 3.83 -7.01
C SER A 565 11.69 2.70 -7.73
N ALA A 566 12.22 2.25 -8.86
CA ALA A 566 11.70 1.07 -9.54
C ALA A 566 11.87 -0.18 -8.66
N GLN A 567 10.95 -1.14 -8.76
CA GLN A 567 10.94 -2.37 -7.95
C GLN A 567 12.22 -3.20 -8.08
N LYS A 568 12.93 -3.08 -9.20
CA LYS A 568 14.19 -3.79 -9.45
C LYS A 568 15.38 -3.30 -8.60
N TYR A 569 15.27 -2.13 -7.96
CA TYR A 569 16.36 -1.64 -7.12
C TYR A 569 16.36 -2.34 -5.76
N ARG A 570 17.54 -2.89 -5.40
CA ARG A 570 17.74 -3.55 -4.11
C ARG A 570 17.49 -2.61 -2.92
N ASN A 571 17.87 -1.34 -3.06
CA ASN A 571 17.77 -0.32 -2.01
C ASN A 571 16.85 0.83 -2.45
N PRO A 572 15.52 0.67 -2.41
CA PRO A 572 14.59 1.66 -2.91
C PRO A 572 14.57 2.94 -2.08
N ILE A 573 14.14 4.02 -2.73
CA ILE A 573 13.90 5.34 -2.12
C ILE A 573 12.46 5.71 -2.39
N VAL A 574 11.81 6.29 -1.39
CA VAL A 574 10.55 7.02 -1.53
C VAL A 574 10.80 8.45 -1.05
N TRP A 575 10.52 9.42 -1.89
CA TRP A 575 10.69 10.83 -1.58
C TRP A 575 9.46 11.60 -2.01
N SER A 576 8.89 12.38 -1.09
CA SER A 576 7.75 13.24 -1.34
C SER A 576 8.06 14.65 -0.83
N THR A 577 7.75 15.65 -1.65
CA THR A 577 7.90 17.06 -1.26
C THR A 577 6.62 17.79 -1.62
N THR A 578 6.08 18.51 -0.64
CA THR A 578 4.88 19.33 -0.78
C THR A 578 5.26 20.79 -0.57
N VAL A 579 4.91 21.60 -1.54
CA VAL A 579 4.99 23.06 -1.48
C VAL A 579 3.57 23.59 -1.47
N SER A 580 3.24 24.43 -0.49
CA SER A 580 1.93 25.08 -0.41
C SER A 580 2.09 26.57 -0.16
N GLU A 581 1.19 27.34 -0.73
CA GLU A 581 1.04 28.76 -0.42
C GLU A 581 -0.42 29.06 -0.09
N ALA A 582 -0.66 30.05 0.72
CA ALA A 582 -2.01 30.54 1.02
C ALA A 582 -2.08 32.06 1.00
N GLY A 583 -3.19 32.58 0.50
CA GLY A 583 -3.56 33.98 0.57
C GLY A 583 -2.84 34.93 -0.39
N ASN A 584 -1.83 34.47 -1.14
CA ASN A 584 -1.07 35.38 -2.03
C ASN A 584 -1.92 35.95 -3.16
N ILE A 585 -2.78 35.13 -3.78
CA ILE A 585 -3.66 35.60 -4.86
C ILE A 585 -4.62 36.66 -4.35
N LEU A 586 -5.19 36.51 -3.15
CA LEU A 586 -6.06 37.50 -2.53
C LEU A 586 -5.28 38.77 -2.17
N SER A 587 -4.10 38.66 -1.58
CA SER A 587 -3.23 39.77 -1.27
C SER A 587 -2.82 40.56 -2.52
N LEU A 588 -2.57 39.90 -3.65
CA LEU A 588 -2.34 40.56 -4.94
C LEU A 588 -3.56 41.33 -5.40
N GLY A 589 -4.78 40.77 -5.25
CA GLY A 589 -6.01 41.49 -5.53
C GLY A 589 -6.17 42.72 -4.67
N TYR A 590 -5.89 42.67 -3.38
CA TYR A 590 -5.89 43.82 -2.47
C TYR A 590 -4.82 44.85 -2.82
N LEU A 591 -3.64 44.41 -3.27
CA LEU A 591 -2.56 45.32 -3.73
C LEU A 591 -3.01 46.13 -4.97
N VAL A 592 -3.68 45.47 -5.93
CA VAL A 592 -4.26 46.12 -7.10
C VAL A 592 -5.36 47.11 -6.69
N ALA A 593 -6.08 46.82 -5.61
CA ALA A 593 -7.10 47.71 -5.02
C ALA A 593 -6.49 48.86 -4.14
N GLY A 594 -5.16 49.01 -4.11
CA GLY A 594 -4.47 50.09 -3.41
C GLY A 594 -4.12 49.85 -1.94
N ARG A 595 -4.33 48.60 -1.42
CA ARG A 595 -3.93 48.22 -0.06
C ARG A 595 -2.47 47.70 -0.06
N LYS A 596 -1.74 47.92 1.05
CA LYS A 596 -0.35 47.45 1.16
C LYS A 596 -0.31 45.93 1.36
N TRP A 597 0.76 45.31 0.89
CA TRP A 597 0.98 43.86 1.04
C TRP A 597 0.95 43.39 2.50
N ASN A 598 1.56 44.14 3.40
CA ASN A 598 1.70 43.79 4.82
C ASN A 598 0.57 44.29 5.72
N ASP A 599 -0.52 44.90 5.17
CA ASP A 599 -1.69 45.23 5.99
C ASP A 599 -2.30 43.92 6.55
N LYS A 600 -2.59 43.90 7.86
CA LYS A 600 -3.08 42.71 8.57
C LYS A 600 -4.60 42.65 8.81
N ASP A 601 -5.32 43.56 8.23
CA ASP A 601 -6.77 43.77 8.37
C ASP A 601 -7.56 43.38 7.10
N LYS A 602 -6.94 42.66 6.19
CA LYS A 602 -7.59 42.20 4.97
C LYS A 602 -8.46 41.00 5.24
N THR A 603 -9.71 41.08 4.86
CA THR A 603 -10.73 40.06 5.14
C THR A 603 -11.32 39.48 3.87
N MET A 604 -11.76 38.21 3.93
CA MET A 604 -12.61 37.55 2.95
C MET A 604 -13.76 36.88 3.69
N PHE A 605 -14.99 37.09 3.23
CA PHE A 605 -16.19 36.58 3.93
C PHE A 605 -16.28 37.07 5.40
N LYS A 606 -15.89 38.30 5.68
CA LYS A 606 -15.84 38.95 7.01
C LYS A 606 -14.80 38.40 7.98
N ASN A 607 -14.01 37.40 7.60
CA ASN A 607 -12.92 36.87 8.41
C ASN A 607 -11.57 37.15 7.77
N GLU A 608 -10.56 37.27 8.61
CA GLU A 608 -9.17 37.35 8.15
C GLU A 608 -8.80 36.09 7.37
N TYR A 609 -8.11 36.27 6.24
CA TYR A 609 -7.57 35.13 5.53
C TYR A 609 -6.11 34.89 5.92
N SER A 610 -5.72 33.61 5.97
CA SER A 610 -4.37 33.20 6.28
C SER A 610 -3.44 33.40 5.09
N GLN A 611 -2.25 33.92 5.35
CA GLN A 611 -1.21 34.13 4.36
C GLN A 611 0.12 33.52 4.82
N PHE A 612 0.55 32.45 4.14
CA PHE A 612 1.78 31.72 4.47
C PHE A 612 2.34 30.96 3.28
N PHE A 613 3.60 30.59 3.39
CA PHE A 613 4.29 29.60 2.55
C PHE A 613 4.65 28.39 3.41
N LYS A 614 4.41 27.17 2.91
CA LYS A 614 4.71 25.92 3.60
C LYS A 614 5.50 24.98 2.69
N LEU A 615 6.59 24.47 3.19
CA LEU A 615 7.40 23.42 2.58
C LEU A 615 7.46 22.23 3.52
N GLU A 616 7.17 21.04 3.02
CA GLU A 616 7.32 19.79 3.76
C GLU A 616 7.97 18.74 2.85
N THR A 617 8.97 18.05 3.36
CA THR A 617 9.63 16.95 2.67
C THR A 617 9.65 15.69 3.53
N ASP A 618 9.40 14.58 2.90
CA ASP A 618 9.39 13.24 3.49
C ASP A 618 10.28 12.34 2.65
N PHE A 619 11.28 11.73 3.26
CA PHE A 619 12.28 10.92 2.58
C PHE A 619 12.49 9.60 3.32
N VAL A 620 12.26 8.49 2.62
CA VAL A 620 12.46 7.15 3.15
C VAL A 620 13.48 6.42 2.27
N LYS A 621 14.48 5.83 2.91
CA LYS A 621 15.49 4.99 2.27
C LYS A 621 15.51 3.62 2.90
N TYR A 622 15.45 2.59 2.06
CA TYR A 622 15.60 1.20 2.49
C TYR A 622 16.98 0.70 2.11
N TRP A 623 17.64 -0.02 3.02
CA TRP A 623 18.87 -0.76 2.77
C TRP A 623 18.61 -2.23 3.11
N LYS A 624 18.50 -3.06 2.09
CA LYS A 624 18.50 -4.52 2.26
C LYS A 624 19.92 -4.96 2.64
N LEU A 625 20.12 -5.25 3.90
CA LEU A 625 21.43 -5.71 4.41
C LEU A 625 21.67 -7.14 3.93
N ASN A 626 20.69 -8.00 4.07
CA ASN A 626 20.64 -9.37 3.54
C ASN A 626 19.18 -9.74 3.20
N GLU A 627 18.90 -10.99 2.88
CA GLU A 627 17.54 -11.44 2.53
C GLU A 627 16.58 -11.45 3.73
N THR A 628 17.11 -11.47 4.95
CA THR A 628 16.32 -11.57 6.18
C THR A 628 16.30 -10.26 6.99
N SER A 629 17.02 -9.22 6.58
CA SER A 629 17.06 -7.98 7.34
C SER A 629 17.14 -6.73 6.47
N THR A 630 16.42 -5.70 6.90
CA THR A 630 16.37 -4.39 6.24
C THR A 630 16.61 -3.30 7.28
N LEU A 631 17.46 -2.35 6.94
CA LEU A 631 17.59 -1.09 7.66
C LEU A 631 16.77 -0.02 6.92
N VAL A 632 15.98 0.75 7.64
CA VAL A 632 15.14 1.82 7.06
C VAL A 632 15.47 3.12 7.73
N GLY A 633 15.82 4.13 6.94
CA GLY A 633 15.99 5.51 7.38
C GLY A 633 14.85 6.36 6.87
N HIS A 634 14.30 7.20 7.74
CA HIS A 634 13.24 8.16 7.43
C HIS A 634 13.64 9.55 7.91
N LEU A 635 13.40 10.54 7.08
CA LEU A 635 13.61 11.95 7.38
C LEU A 635 12.36 12.73 6.98
N ASN A 636 11.78 13.45 7.92
CA ASN A 636 10.69 14.39 7.65
C ASN A 636 11.07 15.77 8.17
N ALA A 637 11.03 16.76 7.30
CA ALA A 637 11.34 18.15 7.62
C ALA A 637 10.30 19.07 7.02
N GLY A 638 9.96 20.12 7.74
CA GLY A 638 8.96 21.07 7.28
C GLY A 638 9.18 22.48 7.84
N MET A 639 8.70 23.46 7.09
CA MET A 639 8.75 24.87 7.49
C MET A 639 7.50 25.59 7.00
N ILE A 640 6.93 26.41 7.86
CA ILE A 640 5.86 27.35 7.56
C ILE A 640 6.38 28.77 7.78
N TRP A 641 6.16 29.62 6.81
CA TRP A 641 6.53 31.04 6.88
C TRP A 641 5.27 31.87 6.71
N SER A 642 4.75 32.41 7.82
CA SER A 642 3.62 33.36 7.80
C SER A 642 4.12 34.77 7.53
N TYR A 643 3.39 35.53 6.73
CA TYR A 643 3.71 36.92 6.32
C TYR A 643 2.48 37.69 5.87
N GLY A 644 2.65 38.97 5.51
CA GLY A 644 1.58 39.78 4.94
C GLY A 644 0.40 39.93 5.91
N ASN A 645 -0.76 39.36 5.56
CA ASN A 645 -1.98 39.43 6.36
C ASN A 645 -1.91 38.56 7.66
N SER A 646 -0.98 37.64 7.76
CA SER A 646 -0.88 36.75 8.91
C SER A 646 0.42 36.96 9.69
N SER A 647 0.30 37.04 11.01
CA SER A 647 1.45 37.00 11.92
C SER A 647 1.84 35.55 12.33
N GLN A 648 0.92 34.61 12.24
CA GLN A 648 1.09 33.23 12.65
C GLN A 648 0.33 32.28 11.72
N ALA A 649 0.84 31.05 11.58
CA ALA A 649 0.15 30.01 10.83
C ALA A 649 -1.11 29.53 11.56
N PRO A 650 -2.16 29.10 10.82
CA PRO A 650 -3.30 28.44 11.42
C PRO A 650 -2.88 27.18 12.17
N TYR A 651 -3.51 26.89 13.28
CA TYR A 651 -3.23 25.71 14.09
C TYR A 651 -3.36 24.38 13.29
N THR A 652 -4.29 24.34 12.34
CA THR A 652 -4.50 23.19 11.47
C THR A 652 -3.35 22.91 10.51
N GLU A 653 -2.53 23.92 10.22
CA GLU A 653 -1.37 23.81 9.32
C GLU A 653 -0.06 23.62 10.05
N MET A 654 0.00 23.89 11.38
CA MET A 654 1.22 23.78 12.17
C MET A 654 1.70 22.35 12.32
N PHE A 655 3.01 22.16 12.45
CA PHE A 655 3.66 20.89 12.67
C PHE A 655 3.63 20.46 14.15
N TYR A 656 3.72 19.15 14.34
CA TYR A 656 3.92 18.53 15.64
C TYR A 656 4.71 17.22 15.50
N VAL A 657 5.28 16.73 16.61
CA VAL A 657 6.00 15.46 16.68
C VAL A 657 5.51 14.61 17.85
N GLY A 658 5.87 13.31 17.83
CA GLY A 658 5.45 12.28 18.77
C GLY A 658 4.35 11.38 18.23
N GLY A 659 4.20 10.20 18.83
CA GLY A 659 3.23 9.17 18.47
C GLY A 659 3.80 8.07 17.58
N ALA A 660 2.95 7.11 17.26
CA ALA A 660 3.30 5.84 16.60
C ALA A 660 4.03 5.94 15.25
N ASN A 661 3.85 7.03 14.51
CA ASN A 661 4.46 7.28 13.19
C ASN A 661 5.46 8.44 13.21
N SER A 662 5.91 8.84 14.40
CA SER A 662 6.85 9.94 14.58
C SER A 662 7.93 9.53 15.56
N ILE A 663 8.04 10.19 16.70
CA ILE A 663 8.98 9.83 17.78
C ILE A 663 8.23 8.91 18.76
N ARG A 664 8.38 7.60 18.61
CA ARG A 664 7.55 6.58 19.29
C ARG A 664 7.69 6.52 20.81
N ALA A 665 8.75 7.08 21.34
CA ALA A 665 8.93 7.17 22.79
C ALA A 665 8.01 8.18 23.48
N PHE A 666 7.42 9.10 22.71
CA PHE A 666 6.60 10.20 23.22
C PHE A 666 5.18 10.15 22.64
N SER A 667 4.21 10.61 23.42
CA SER A 667 2.83 10.72 22.97
C SER A 667 2.70 11.73 21.81
N VAL A 668 1.60 11.67 21.07
CA VAL A 668 1.29 12.66 20.03
C VAL A 668 1.31 14.07 20.64
N ARG A 669 2.07 14.98 20.01
CA ARG A 669 2.32 16.31 20.55
C ARG A 669 2.98 16.26 21.95
N GLY A 670 3.86 15.28 22.15
CA GLY A 670 4.54 15.08 23.43
C GLY A 670 5.81 15.92 23.60
N VAL A 671 6.31 16.54 22.53
CA VAL A 671 7.58 17.25 22.48
C VAL A 671 7.43 18.60 21.79
N GLY A 672 8.23 19.59 22.22
CA GLY A 672 8.34 20.93 21.64
C GLY A 672 7.27 21.93 22.12
N PRO A 673 7.32 23.15 21.62
CA PRO A 673 8.35 23.70 20.72
C PRO A 673 9.67 23.99 21.46
N GLY A 674 10.78 23.71 20.78
CA GLY A 674 12.12 23.96 21.30
C GLY A 674 12.40 23.30 22.64
N GLU A 675 12.94 24.04 23.60
CA GLU A 675 13.30 23.60 24.96
C GLU A 675 12.18 23.85 26.01
N GLN A 676 10.94 24.10 25.56
CA GLN A 676 9.86 24.42 26.49
C GLN A 676 9.37 23.17 27.25
N ASP A 677 9.34 23.31 28.57
CA ASP A 677 8.75 22.30 29.47
C ASP A 677 7.31 22.66 29.81
N TYR A 678 6.38 21.88 29.26
CA TYR A 678 4.97 21.96 29.60
C TYR A 678 4.51 20.91 30.62
N SER A 679 5.42 20.17 31.25
CA SER A 679 5.10 19.13 32.22
C SER A 679 4.47 19.70 33.50
N ALA A 680 4.82 20.92 33.85
CA ALA A 680 4.27 21.67 35.00
C ALA A 680 2.85 22.20 34.75
N LEU A 681 2.45 22.35 33.51
CA LEU A 681 1.08 22.71 33.15
C LEU A 681 0.20 21.47 33.32
N SER A 682 -0.46 21.33 34.49
CA SER A 682 -1.47 20.30 34.72
C SER A 682 -2.68 20.38 33.76
N ASN A 683 -2.52 21.12 32.71
CA ASN A 683 -3.59 21.59 31.85
C ASN A 683 -3.75 20.65 30.64
N LYS A 684 -4.96 20.14 30.42
CA LYS A 684 -5.41 19.36 29.24
C LYS A 684 -5.12 20.05 27.92
N TYR A 685 -4.68 21.30 27.93
CA TYR A 685 -4.38 22.16 26.78
C TYR A 685 -2.89 22.25 26.44
N ALA A 686 -1.98 21.72 27.26
CA ALA A 686 -0.55 21.68 26.97
C ALA A 686 -0.25 21.09 25.59
N ASN A 687 -1.07 20.12 25.16
CA ASN A 687 -0.94 19.51 23.83
C ASN A 687 -1.30 20.47 22.66
N ILE A 688 -2.10 21.51 22.90
CA ILE A 688 -2.39 22.53 21.88
C ILE A 688 -1.17 23.41 21.67
N LEU A 689 -0.42 23.69 22.74
CA LEU A 689 0.77 24.53 22.70
C LEU A 689 1.98 23.85 22.08
N ARG A 690 1.96 22.52 21.96
CA ARG A 690 3.09 21.73 21.44
C ARG A 690 3.00 21.58 19.92
N THR A 691 2.98 22.71 19.23
CA THR A 691 3.04 22.80 17.78
C THR A 691 4.12 23.82 17.37
N GLY A 692 4.56 23.80 16.14
CA GLY A 692 5.57 24.74 15.66
C GLY A 692 5.48 25.02 14.16
N ASP A 693 6.18 26.06 13.74
CA ASP A 693 6.32 26.45 12.33
C ASP A 693 7.39 25.64 11.61
N ILE A 694 8.36 25.11 12.36
CA ILE A 694 9.47 24.33 11.83
C ILE A 694 9.45 22.96 12.46
N LYS A 695 9.67 21.92 11.69
CA LYS A 695 9.72 20.51 12.10
C LYS A 695 10.97 19.85 11.57
N PHE A 696 11.59 19.05 12.41
CA PHE A 696 12.58 18.08 12.01
C PHE A 696 12.34 16.76 12.73
N GLN A 697 12.38 15.66 11.96
CA GLN A 697 12.20 14.31 12.46
C GLN A 697 13.12 13.37 11.68
N ALA A 698 13.86 12.54 12.39
CA ALA A 698 14.70 11.50 11.83
C ALA A 698 14.44 10.17 12.55
N ASN A 699 14.27 9.11 11.80
CA ASN A 699 14.02 7.77 12.33
C ASN A 699 14.97 6.79 11.66
N LEU A 700 15.49 5.85 12.44
CA LEU A 700 16.28 4.73 11.94
C LEU A 700 15.69 3.45 12.52
N GLU A 701 15.35 2.48 11.68
CA GLU A 701 14.73 1.24 12.10
C GLU A 701 15.41 0.03 11.44
N TYR A 702 15.92 -0.87 12.25
CA TYR A 702 16.43 -2.17 11.82
C TYR A 702 15.33 -3.22 11.95
N ARG A 703 15.03 -3.90 10.86
CA ARG A 703 13.93 -4.88 10.71
C ARG A 703 14.49 -6.27 10.38
N PRO A 704 14.91 -7.06 11.39
CA PRO A 704 15.26 -8.46 11.16
C PRO A 704 14.02 -9.33 11.03
N LYS A 705 14.06 -10.30 10.14
CA LYS A 705 13.10 -11.39 10.07
C LYS A 705 13.37 -12.32 11.25
N ILE A 706 12.36 -12.57 12.07
CA ILE A 706 12.50 -13.51 13.20
C ILE A 706 12.20 -14.92 12.70
N TRP A 707 11.03 -15.10 12.09
CA TRP A 707 10.66 -16.33 11.42
C TRP A 707 9.33 -16.16 10.65
N GLY A 708 9.13 -16.87 9.51
CA GLY A 708 7.91 -16.77 8.70
C GLY A 708 7.60 -15.32 8.34
N ASP A 709 6.42 -14.86 8.68
CA ASP A 709 5.96 -13.49 8.43
C ASP A 709 6.11 -12.56 9.65
N LEU A 710 6.88 -13.01 10.66
CA LEU A 710 7.17 -12.25 11.86
C LEU A 710 8.53 -11.56 11.76
N TYR A 711 8.53 -10.24 11.92
CA TYR A 711 9.71 -9.39 11.92
C TYR A 711 9.87 -8.68 13.27
N GLY A 712 11.11 -8.54 13.71
CA GLY A 712 11.47 -7.65 14.81
C GLY A 712 11.62 -6.21 14.31
N ALA A 713 11.72 -5.29 15.24
CA ALA A 713 12.19 -3.93 14.98
C ALA A 713 13.01 -3.42 16.16
N LEU A 714 14.14 -2.82 15.84
CA LEU A 714 14.90 -1.97 16.76
C LEU A 714 14.94 -0.59 16.14
N PHE A 715 14.61 0.44 16.91
CA PHE A 715 14.51 1.77 16.34
C PHE A 715 15.12 2.86 17.23
N LEU A 716 15.56 3.91 16.55
CA LEU A 716 16.03 5.16 17.14
C LEU A 716 15.30 6.29 16.44
N ASP A 717 14.59 7.09 17.20
CA ASP A 717 13.78 8.22 16.74
C ASP A 717 14.29 9.52 17.37
N ALA A 718 14.42 10.57 16.57
CA ALA A 718 14.81 11.89 17.02
C ALA A 718 13.97 12.97 16.32
N GLY A 719 13.65 14.05 17.02
CA GLY A 719 12.95 15.16 16.37
C GLY A 719 12.43 16.19 17.38
N ASN A 720 11.99 17.33 16.83
CA ASN A 720 11.34 18.40 17.56
C ASN A 720 10.58 19.31 16.60
N VAL A 721 9.82 20.24 17.13
CA VAL A 721 9.25 21.38 16.43
C VAL A 721 9.72 22.69 17.08
N TRP A 722 9.72 23.77 16.32
CA TRP A 722 10.13 25.10 16.79
C TRP A 722 9.21 26.17 16.24
N MET A 723 9.11 27.27 16.96
CA MET A 723 8.53 28.51 16.43
C MET A 723 9.57 29.25 15.59
N LYS A 724 9.13 29.88 14.51
CA LYS A 724 9.99 30.70 13.66
C LYS A 724 10.40 31.98 14.38
N ASP A 725 9.46 32.65 15.03
CA ASP A 725 9.62 33.94 15.67
C ASP A 725 9.44 33.85 17.18
N ALA A 726 10.21 34.62 17.94
CA ALA A 726 10.17 34.70 19.40
C ALA A 726 9.05 35.57 19.98
N ASP A 727 8.29 36.26 19.15
CA ASP A 727 7.42 37.40 19.54
C ASP A 727 6.16 37.00 20.32
N PHE A 728 5.83 35.73 20.43
CA PHE A 728 4.63 35.27 21.14
C PHE A 728 4.97 34.48 22.40
N SER A 729 5.32 35.17 23.46
CA SER A 729 5.65 34.60 24.78
C SER A 729 6.95 33.79 24.80
N SER A 730 7.74 33.85 25.80
CA SER A 730 8.89 33.06 26.28
C SER A 730 9.46 31.91 25.38
N PHE A 731 9.03 31.75 24.14
CA PHE A 731 9.56 30.78 23.18
C PHE A 731 10.88 31.27 22.59
N GLU A 732 11.90 30.46 22.64
CA GLU A 732 13.10 30.70 21.88
C GLU A 732 12.85 30.40 20.39
N ALA A 733 13.14 31.39 19.50
CA ALA A 733 13.05 31.19 18.07
C ALA A 733 14.02 30.10 17.59
N PHE A 734 13.68 29.41 16.51
CA PHE A 734 14.55 28.44 15.87
C PHE A 734 15.93 29.03 15.55
N LYS A 735 16.99 28.29 15.94
CA LYS A 735 18.38 28.60 15.62
C LYS A 735 19.05 27.41 14.95
N PHE A 736 19.54 27.60 13.74
CA PHE A 736 20.14 26.53 12.95
C PHE A 736 21.43 25.94 13.58
N ASP A 737 22.15 26.70 14.34
CA ASP A 737 23.35 26.28 15.06
C ASP A 737 23.08 25.51 16.37
N LYS A 738 21.82 25.53 16.85
CA LYS A 738 21.43 24.88 18.13
C LYS A 738 20.39 23.76 17.98
N PHE A 739 19.69 23.65 16.85
CA PHE A 739 18.53 22.76 16.73
C PHE A 739 18.84 21.30 17.07
N TYR A 740 20.04 20.82 16.74
CA TYR A 740 20.45 19.42 17.01
C TYR A 740 20.60 19.12 18.52
N LYS A 741 20.83 20.14 19.35
CA LYS A 741 20.85 20.01 20.81
C LYS A 741 19.47 19.97 21.43
N GLN A 742 18.49 20.46 20.70
CA GLN A 742 17.10 20.57 21.09
C GLN A 742 16.24 19.38 20.58
N LEU A 743 16.85 18.30 20.13
CA LEU A 743 16.13 17.12 19.67
C LEU A 743 15.72 16.25 20.85
N ALA A 744 14.44 15.90 20.94
CA ALA A 744 14.02 14.79 21.76
C ALA A 744 14.45 13.48 21.08
N VAL A 745 14.98 12.54 21.86
CA VAL A 745 15.47 11.26 21.35
C VAL A 745 14.82 10.11 22.12
N GLY A 746 14.40 9.12 21.38
CA GLY A 746 13.84 7.89 21.90
C GLY A 746 14.31 6.67 21.14
N THR A 747 14.29 5.54 21.81
CA THR A 747 14.60 4.23 21.22
C THR A 747 13.48 3.26 21.54
N GLY A 748 13.57 2.05 21.04
CA GLY A 748 12.62 1.02 21.42
C GLY A 748 12.73 -0.24 20.57
N VAL A 749 11.85 -1.16 20.92
CA VAL A 749 11.73 -2.46 20.26
C VAL A 749 10.31 -2.64 19.76
N GLY A 750 10.14 -3.42 18.71
CA GLY A 750 8.81 -3.70 18.19
C GLY A 750 8.73 -5.05 17.50
N ILE A 751 7.52 -5.49 17.31
CA ILE A 751 7.16 -6.70 16.58
C ILE A 751 6.27 -6.30 15.41
N ARG A 752 6.50 -6.91 14.25
CA ARG A 752 5.75 -6.74 13.00
C ARG A 752 5.25 -8.09 12.54
N TYR A 753 3.97 -8.23 12.34
CA TYR A 753 3.40 -9.42 11.72
C TYR A 753 2.80 -9.04 10.36
N ASP A 754 3.43 -9.54 9.30
CA ASP A 754 3.00 -9.27 7.92
C ASP A 754 1.96 -10.30 7.50
N MET A 755 0.73 -9.87 7.29
CA MET A 755 -0.40 -10.73 6.86
C MET A 755 -0.59 -10.72 5.33
N GLY A 756 0.35 -10.14 4.58
CA GLY A 756 0.27 -9.97 3.13
C GLY A 756 -0.60 -8.80 2.69
N MET A 757 -1.79 -8.62 3.26
CA MET A 757 -2.67 -7.48 2.99
C MET A 757 -2.34 -6.27 3.87
N PHE A 758 -1.93 -6.50 5.10
CA PHE A 758 -1.55 -5.46 6.05
C PHE A 758 -0.58 -6.02 7.10
N VAL A 759 0.16 -5.11 7.71
CA VAL A 759 1.12 -5.43 8.79
C VAL A 759 0.53 -4.96 10.12
N VAL A 760 0.44 -5.85 11.09
CA VAL A 760 0.12 -5.48 12.47
C VAL A 760 1.43 -5.27 13.21
N ARG A 761 1.56 -4.16 13.93
CA ARG A 761 2.75 -3.85 14.71
C ARG A 761 2.45 -3.46 16.14
N VAL A 762 3.34 -3.85 17.01
CA VAL A 762 3.39 -3.42 18.41
C VAL A 762 4.76 -2.81 18.65
N ASP A 763 4.81 -1.55 19.06
CA ASP A 763 6.04 -0.82 19.36
C ASP A 763 6.07 -0.41 20.82
N TRP A 764 7.17 -0.71 21.50
CA TRP A 764 7.46 -0.21 22.83
C TRP A 764 8.60 0.81 22.73
N GLY A 765 8.24 2.09 22.87
CA GLY A 765 9.14 3.22 22.81
C GLY A 765 9.60 3.67 24.20
N ILE A 766 10.86 4.01 24.31
CA ILE A 766 11.54 4.43 25.56
C ILE A 766 12.24 5.75 25.29
N GLY A 767 11.92 6.79 26.07
CA GLY A 767 12.59 8.10 25.99
C GLY A 767 14.04 8.01 26.48
N LEU A 768 14.94 8.64 25.74
CA LEU A 768 16.36 8.76 26.07
C LEU A 768 16.71 10.19 26.46
N HIS A 769 16.19 11.17 25.71
CA HIS A 769 16.51 12.57 25.90
C HIS A 769 15.30 13.48 25.66
N LEU A 770 15.12 14.46 26.54
CA LEU A 770 14.15 15.55 26.39
C LEU A 770 14.91 16.84 26.11
N PRO A 771 14.37 17.75 25.27
CA PRO A 771 15.07 18.96 24.82
C PRO A 771 15.17 20.05 25.86
N TYR A 772 14.62 19.87 27.04
CA TYR A 772 14.59 20.85 28.14
C TYR A 772 15.27 20.30 29.39
N ASP A 773 15.60 21.20 30.33
CA ASP A 773 16.21 20.83 31.62
C ASP A 773 15.22 20.07 32.49
N THR A 774 15.58 18.86 32.87
CA THR A 774 14.79 17.97 33.72
C THR A 774 15.34 17.85 35.13
N GLY A 775 16.39 18.64 35.46
CA GLY A 775 17.15 18.52 36.71
C GLY A 775 18.13 17.35 36.74
N LYS A 776 18.30 16.61 35.60
CA LYS A 776 19.31 15.55 35.48
C LYS A 776 20.38 15.96 34.46
N SER A 777 21.64 15.81 34.86
CA SER A 777 22.79 16.06 33.98
C SER A 777 23.05 14.90 33.01
N GLY A 778 23.62 15.21 31.86
CA GLY A 778 24.04 14.25 30.83
C GLY A 778 23.00 14.01 29.73
N PHE A 779 23.35 13.17 28.76
CA PHE A 779 22.47 12.90 27.61
C PHE A 779 21.17 12.19 28.03
N TYR A 780 21.25 11.22 28.94
CA TYR A 780 20.06 10.57 29.50
C TYR A 780 19.48 11.43 30.61
N ASN A 781 18.54 12.32 30.24
CA ASN A 781 17.95 13.28 31.18
C ASN A 781 16.49 12.95 31.54
N ILE A 782 16.02 11.72 31.28
CA ILE A 782 14.63 11.33 31.55
C ILE A 782 14.32 11.34 33.07
N PRO A 783 13.30 12.10 33.53
CA PRO A 783 13.00 12.21 34.98
C PRO A 783 12.49 10.90 35.59
N SER A 784 11.65 10.16 34.84
CA SER A 784 11.08 8.89 35.28
C SER A 784 10.92 7.93 34.11
N PHE A 785 11.55 6.75 34.24
CA PHE A 785 11.42 5.70 33.23
C PHE A 785 9.95 5.31 32.96
N LYS A 786 9.13 5.15 34.01
CA LYS A 786 7.71 4.76 33.86
C LYS A 786 6.86 5.80 33.13
N LYS A 787 7.20 7.08 33.23
CA LYS A 787 6.43 8.17 32.61
C LYS A 787 6.85 8.46 31.15
N ASN A 788 8.03 8.02 30.75
CA ASN A 788 8.59 8.29 29.42
C ASN A 788 8.76 7.00 28.61
N GLN A 789 7.78 6.13 28.68
CA GLN A 789 7.61 4.97 27.82
C GLN A 789 6.22 4.99 27.20
N SER A 790 6.13 4.50 25.97
CA SER A 790 4.89 4.43 25.22
C SER A 790 4.75 3.07 24.55
N LEU A 791 3.57 2.48 24.65
CA LEU A 791 3.21 1.27 23.91
C LEU A 791 2.24 1.65 22.79
N HIS A 792 2.57 1.29 21.55
CA HIS A 792 1.76 1.57 20.39
C HIS A 792 1.33 0.27 19.71
N LEU A 793 0.02 0.10 19.50
CA LEU A 793 -0.54 -0.88 18.59
C LEU A 793 -0.96 -0.13 17.31
N ALA A 794 -0.50 -0.56 16.16
CA ALA A 794 -0.82 0.12 14.89
C ALA A 794 -0.85 -0.87 13.71
N VAL A 795 -1.45 -0.43 12.62
CA VAL A 795 -1.52 -1.16 11.35
C VAL A 795 -0.65 -0.43 10.31
N GLY A 796 0.14 -1.19 9.57
CA GLY A 796 1.12 -0.69 8.61
C GLY A 796 2.49 -0.39 9.23
N TYR A 797 3.47 -0.13 8.36
CA TYR A 797 4.78 0.36 8.78
C TYR A 797 4.70 1.83 9.22
N PRO A 798 5.61 2.32 10.10
CA PRO A 798 5.54 3.70 10.58
C PRO A 798 5.89 4.73 9.48
N PHE A 799 6.62 4.30 8.46
CA PHE A 799 7.06 5.09 7.31
C PHE A 799 7.47 4.20 6.13
#